data_d739276acd6277daa8bc7f811f1e4938
#
_entry.id   d739276acd6277daa8bc7f811f1e4938
#
_cell.length_a   1.000
_cell.length_b   1.000
_cell.length_c   1.000
_cell.angle_alpha   90.00
_cell.angle_beta   90.00
_cell.angle_gamma   90.00
#
_symmetry.space_group_name_H-M   'P 1'
#
loop_
_entity.id
_entity.type
_entity.pdbx_description
1 polymer ?
#
loop_
_entity_poly.entity_id
_entity_poly.type
_entity_poly.pdbx_seq_one_letter_code
_entity_poly.pdbx_strand_id
1 'polypeptide(L)'
;MGMISEIGRRSFKVRLLLGAVYCCLLSGSVFMIYPFWLMLTGTSKSNVDVKENSLIPAFIIDKDAFYRKDVEALFNESSMNFQATYAETSGDFQKIQPPFKIRYKFIDEWGDFIKNKNYPFYYFGIGYTGVWGSGGTNPMLMRGFKNRIYQKYNGDIELMNRDLGTDFVAWNAFRLSMQPYLERRCMPDAMSKFNKRFYEFCVEQPFEYRFYYSPEGFYKTIYLMTHYSRNIDTYNQAHATSYSAWDQVKLPRTYPDKNSFTDQERADWADYVRNVLNLFWIRADSRALPVYQEYLQSKYPDIVELNRLYGSNYKSHAEIPLVEEVPFFGSRLSDWASFIQGWYNPLTNRLYQLPLEMTCINSTEFDFRDHLKAKFGTINAVNKEFATSFRDWLDIFPPQQEYHCYYLMKDRTALTWEFIKRNFVTVADYILLHGRGVLNTFIYCGIAILCSLIVNPLAAYALSRYRPPSRYKVLLFLMLTMAFPPMVTQIPNFLLLREMGLLNTFAALILPAMANGYSIFLLKGFFDSLPQDIYESAEIDGAGEFRVFWEITMSLSKPILAVIALNAFLAAYSNFMMAMLVCQDQNMWTLMPWLYQLQNTSCTGIILSSLIIAAIPTFIIFTFCQNIIMRGLILPVEK
;
A
#
# COMPACT_ATOMS: atom_id res chain seq x y z
N MET A 1 -18.00 -52.30 8.56
CA MET A 1 -18.41 -52.44 9.97
C MET A 1 -18.18 -51.11 10.68
N GLY A 2 -19.24 -50.49 11.22
CA GLY A 2 -19.06 -49.26 12.02
C GLY A 2 -18.25 -49.62 13.28
N MET A 3 -17.22 -48.82 13.62
CA MET A 3 -16.37 -49.05 14.81
C MET A 3 -17.17 -49.12 16.13
N ILE A 4 -18.42 -48.72 16.13
CA ILE A 4 -19.33 -48.77 17.28
C ILE A 4 -20.55 -49.54 16.86
N SER A 5 -20.83 -50.67 17.58
CA SER A 5 -22.03 -51.50 17.34
C SER A 5 -23.32 -50.66 17.59
N GLU A 6 -24.35 -50.94 16.82
CA GLU A 6 -25.67 -50.25 17.03
C GLU A 6 -26.29 -50.57 18.39
N ILE A 7 -25.96 -51.77 18.94
CA ILE A 7 -26.38 -52.24 20.24
C ILE A 7 -25.48 -51.56 21.31
N GLY A 8 -26.08 -50.77 22.18
CA GLY A 8 -25.35 -50.06 23.26
C GLY A 8 -24.95 -48.62 23.00
N ARG A 9 -25.28 -48.04 21.83
CA ARG A 9 -25.00 -46.65 21.46
C ARG A 9 -25.54 -45.62 22.47
N ARG A 10 -26.56 -45.98 23.26
CA ARG A 10 -27.16 -45.14 24.30
C ARG A 10 -26.53 -45.28 25.69
N SER A 11 -25.56 -46.19 25.89
CA SER A 11 -24.88 -46.32 27.18
C SER A 11 -24.06 -45.09 27.52
N PHE A 12 -23.96 -44.72 28.77
CA PHE A 12 -23.25 -43.54 29.26
C PHE A 12 -21.79 -43.50 28.80
N LYS A 13 -21.09 -44.64 28.83
CA LYS A 13 -19.70 -44.78 28.40
C LYS A 13 -19.52 -44.49 26.91
N VAL A 14 -20.44 -44.97 26.04
CA VAL A 14 -20.39 -44.71 24.60
C VAL A 14 -20.75 -43.27 24.29
N ARG A 15 -21.70 -42.65 25.00
CA ARG A 15 -21.98 -41.21 24.84
C ARG A 15 -20.81 -40.34 25.28
N LEU A 16 -20.11 -40.70 26.38
CA LEU A 16 -18.94 -39.96 26.83
C LEU A 16 -17.79 -40.08 25.78
N LEU A 17 -17.56 -41.27 25.25
CA LEU A 17 -16.58 -41.50 24.18
C LEU A 17 -16.92 -40.70 22.94
N LEU A 18 -18.17 -40.72 22.47
CA LEU A 18 -18.63 -39.92 21.34
C LEU A 18 -18.50 -38.42 21.63
N GLY A 19 -18.87 -37.97 22.84
CA GLY A 19 -18.66 -36.60 23.27
C GLY A 19 -17.17 -36.16 23.19
N ALA A 20 -16.28 -37.01 23.70
CA ALA A 20 -14.84 -36.75 23.62
C ALA A 20 -14.32 -36.70 22.15
N VAL A 21 -14.77 -37.61 21.29
CA VAL A 21 -14.43 -37.59 19.85
C VAL A 21 -14.95 -36.32 19.19
N TYR A 22 -16.21 -35.89 19.46
CA TYR A 22 -16.75 -34.65 18.91
C TYR A 22 -16.00 -33.43 19.44
N CYS A 23 -15.62 -33.39 20.72
CA CYS A 23 -14.81 -32.32 21.27
C CYS A 23 -13.43 -32.25 20.60
N CYS A 24 -12.75 -33.38 20.38
CA CYS A 24 -11.48 -33.42 19.65
C CYS A 24 -11.64 -32.93 18.21
N LEU A 25 -12.67 -33.38 17.50
CA LEU A 25 -12.94 -32.95 16.12
C LEU A 25 -13.27 -31.46 16.05
N LEU A 26 -14.08 -30.95 16.98
CA LEU A 26 -14.43 -29.53 17.06
C LEU A 26 -13.18 -28.68 17.37
N SER A 27 -12.39 -29.09 18.35
CA SER A 27 -11.13 -28.40 18.68
C SER A 27 -10.18 -28.40 17.47
N GLY A 28 -9.99 -29.56 16.83
CA GLY A 28 -9.18 -29.66 15.62
C GLY A 28 -9.68 -28.74 14.48
N SER A 29 -10.99 -28.70 14.28
CA SER A 29 -11.62 -27.81 13.28
C SER A 29 -11.39 -26.33 13.59
N VAL A 30 -11.51 -25.93 14.86
CA VAL A 30 -11.23 -24.54 15.29
C VAL A 30 -9.77 -24.19 15.04
N PHE A 31 -8.81 -25.06 15.39
CA PHE A 31 -7.39 -24.84 15.13
C PHE A 31 -7.07 -24.75 13.62
N MET A 32 -7.77 -25.52 12.78
CA MET A 32 -7.58 -25.46 11.33
C MET A 32 -8.17 -24.18 10.72
N ILE A 33 -9.30 -23.69 11.22
CA ILE A 33 -9.97 -22.50 10.71
C ILE A 33 -9.32 -21.20 11.23
N TYR A 34 -8.72 -21.23 12.42
CA TYR A 34 -8.14 -20.07 13.08
C TYR A 34 -7.13 -19.29 12.22
N PRO A 35 -6.15 -19.91 11.52
CA PRO A 35 -5.23 -19.19 10.63
C PRO A 35 -5.94 -18.45 9.49
N PHE A 36 -6.98 -19.08 8.91
CA PHE A 36 -7.79 -18.43 7.85
C PHE A 36 -8.55 -17.24 8.37
N TRP A 37 -9.06 -17.34 9.60
CA TRP A 37 -9.72 -16.20 10.26
C TRP A 37 -8.76 -15.05 10.51
N LEU A 38 -7.54 -15.33 11.00
CA LEU A 38 -6.50 -14.33 11.17
C LEU A 38 -6.07 -13.71 9.83
N MET A 39 -6.01 -14.50 8.76
CA MET A 39 -5.78 -13.96 7.42
C MET A 39 -6.89 -12.97 7.04
N LEU A 40 -8.16 -13.33 7.26
CA LEU A 40 -9.31 -12.49 6.92
C LEU A 40 -9.28 -11.17 7.71
N THR A 41 -9.06 -11.22 9.02
CA THR A 41 -8.95 -10.01 9.84
C THR A 41 -7.71 -9.18 9.48
N GLY A 42 -6.64 -9.85 9.09
CA GLY A 42 -5.40 -9.23 8.67
C GLY A 42 -5.48 -8.46 7.34
N THR A 43 -6.49 -8.74 6.50
CA THR A 43 -6.65 -8.04 5.21
C THR A 43 -6.91 -6.55 5.35
N SER A 44 -7.51 -6.12 6.44
CA SER A 44 -7.83 -4.72 6.71
C SER A 44 -6.70 -3.96 7.44
N LYS A 45 -5.59 -4.66 7.80
CA LYS A 45 -4.51 -4.08 8.59
C LYS A 45 -3.66 -3.08 7.80
N SER A 46 -3.09 -2.12 8.55
CA SER A 46 -2.06 -1.17 8.15
C SER A 46 -0.92 -1.19 9.18
N ASN A 47 0.03 -0.27 9.12
CA ASN A 47 1.17 -0.29 10.02
C ASN A 47 0.77 -0.11 11.51
N VAL A 48 -0.29 0.64 11.79
CA VAL A 48 -0.76 0.92 13.17
C VAL A 48 -1.29 -0.32 13.87
N ASP A 49 -1.92 -1.24 13.15
CA ASP A 49 -2.57 -2.43 13.71
C ASP A 49 -1.99 -3.77 13.23
N VAL A 50 -0.86 -3.74 12.49
CA VAL A 50 -0.24 -4.95 11.92
C VAL A 50 0.15 -5.99 12.97
N LYS A 51 0.56 -5.55 14.15
CA LYS A 51 0.99 -6.42 15.26
C LYS A 51 -0.16 -6.97 16.11
N GLU A 52 -1.35 -6.47 15.93
CA GLU A 52 -2.52 -6.94 16.69
C GLU A 52 -3.02 -8.28 16.17
N ASN A 53 -3.15 -9.29 17.03
CA ASN A 53 -3.67 -10.61 16.70
C ASN A 53 -5.12 -10.78 17.22
N SER A 54 -6.01 -9.85 16.83
CA SER A 54 -7.42 -9.87 17.22
C SER A 54 -8.28 -10.64 16.22
N LEU A 55 -9.28 -11.36 16.73
CA LEU A 55 -10.28 -12.06 15.89
C LEU A 55 -11.20 -11.11 15.13
N ILE A 56 -11.39 -9.91 15.65
CA ILE A 56 -12.12 -8.82 15.00
C ILE A 56 -11.18 -7.62 15.02
N PRO A 57 -10.94 -6.94 13.90
CA PRO A 57 -10.10 -5.76 13.89
C PRO A 57 -10.56 -4.72 14.91
N ALA A 58 -9.65 -4.25 15.78
CA ALA A 58 -9.97 -3.36 16.88
C ALA A 58 -10.66 -2.07 16.42
N PHE A 59 -10.28 -1.52 15.27
CA PHE A 59 -10.86 -0.28 14.72
C PHE A 59 -12.38 -0.38 14.43
N ILE A 60 -12.93 -1.59 14.28
CA ILE A 60 -14.37 -1.79 14.06
C ILE A 60 -15.16 -1.55 15.36
N ILE A 61 -14.61 -2.02 16.48
CA ILE A 61 -15.27 -2.02 17.79
C ILE A 61 -14.87 -0.79 18.61
N ASP A 62 -13.56 -0.55 18.73
CA ASP A 62 -12.97 0.51 19.53
C ASP A 62 -12.83 1.82 18.75
N LYS A 63 -13.32 2.91 19.36
CA LYS A 63 -13.24 4.27 18.77
C LYS A 63 -11.81 4.80 18.75
N ASP A 64 -11.01 4.48 19.75
CA ASP A 64 -9.63 4.98 19.84
C ASP A 64 -8.73 4.25 18.84
N ALA A 65 -8.94 2.95 18.65
CA ALA A 65 -8.26 2.20 17.59
C ALA A 65 -8.67 2.69 16.19
N PHE A 66 -9.96 3.01 15.99
CA PHE A 66 -10.43 3.64 14.76
C PHE A 66 -9.72 4.98 14.52
N TYR A 67 -9.70 5.86 15.54
CA TYR A 67 -9.07 7.16 15.45
C TYR A 67 -7.58 7.06 15.07
N ARG A 68 -6.83 6.17 15.71
CA ARG A 68 -5.40 5.94 15.39
C ARG A 68 -5.20 5.52 13.94
N LYS A 69 -6.02 4.59 13.46
CA LYS A 69 -5.96 4.09 12.09
C LYS A 69 -6.32 5.17 11.07
N ASP A 70 -7.28 6.00 11.39
CA ASP A 70 -7.73 7.07 10.54
C ASP A 70 -6.71 8.20 10.46
N VAL A 71 -6.12 8.60 11.59
CA VAL A 71 -5.02 9.58 11.63
C VAL A 71 -3.78 9.06 10.85
N GLU A 72 -3.44 7.77 10.97
CA GLU A 72 -2.39 7.16 10.14
C GLU A 72 -2.68 7.36 8.65
N ALA A 73 -3.92 7.07 8.22
CA ALA A 73 -4.34 7.20 6.83
C ALA A 73 -4.43 8.68 6.39
N LEU A 74 -4.92 9.58 7.25
CA LEU A 74 -5.02 11.01 6.98
C LEU A 74 -3.64 11.62 6.74
N PHE A 75 -2.61 11.22 7.48
CA PHE A 75 -1.24 11.68 7.25
C PHE A 75 -0.46 10.85 6.25
N ASN A 76 -1.13 9.97 5.51
CA ASN A 76 -0.50 9.09 4.53
C ASN A 76 0.68 8.29 5.12
N GLU A 77 0.53 7.80 6.35
CA GLU A 77 1.54 7.06 7.13
C GLU A 77 2.83 7.86 7.44
N SER A 78 2.83 9.19 7.22
CA SER A 78 3.98 10.05 7.51
C SER A 78 3.99 10.52 8.96
N SER A 79 4.86 9.94 9.77
CA SER A 79 5.06 10.36 11.17
C SER A 79 5.54 11.81 11.28
N MET A 80 6.36 12.29 10.35
CA MET A 80 6.86 13.66 10.33
C MET A 80 5.72 14.69 10.18
N ASN A 81 4.85 14.51 9.18
CA ASN A 81 3.74 15.42 8.95
C ASN A 81 2.73 15.38 10.10
N PHE A 82 2.47 14.19 10.64
CA PHE A 82 1.63 14.01 11.82
C PHE A 82 2.20 14.76 13.04
N GLN A 83 3.47 14.52 13.38
CA GLN A 83 4.13 15.19 14.51
C GLN A 83 4.12 16.71 14.34
N ALA A 84 4.49 17.20 13.16
CA ALA A 84 4.49 18.63 12.89
C ALA A 84 3.08 19.25 13.00
N THR A 85 2.07 18.64 12.35
CA THR A 85 0.72 19.22 12.27
C THR A 85 0.00 19.25 13.61
N TYR A 86 0.18 18.22 14.45
CA TYR A 86 -0.46 18.16 15.78
C TYR A 86 0.47 18.58 16.92
N ALA A 87 1.71 18.94 16.63
CA ALA A 87 2.77 19.20 17.61
C ALA A 87 2.99 18.03 18.59
N GLU A 88 2.83 16.81 18.09
CA GLU A 88 2.97 15.59 18.88
C GLU A 88 4.44 15.20 19.09
N THR A 89 4.78 14.86 20.31
CA THR A 89 6.16 14.47 20.65
C THR A 89 6.52 13.06 20.20
N SER A 90 5.53 12.18 20.04
CA SER A 90 5.70 10.80 19.56
C SER A 90 5.40 10.70 18.08
N GLY A 91 6.30 10.09 17.31
CA GLY A 91 6.05 9.73 15.90
C GLY A 91 5.30 8.40 15.71
N ASP A 92 4.85 7.78 16.79
CA ASP A 92 4.22 6.47 16.79
C ASP A 92 2.69 6.61 16.79
N PHE A 93 2.06 6.27 15.67
CA PHE A 93 0.60 6.30 15.53
C PHE A 93 -0.15 5.41 16.54
N GLN A 94 0.50 4.37 17.08
CA GLN A 94 -0.12 3.50 18.10
C GLN A 94 -0.33 4.22 19.44
N LYS A 95 0.42 5.29 19.71
CA LYS A 95 0.37 6.04 20.98
C LYS A 95 -0.56 7.23 20.96
N ILE A 96 -1.12 7.58 19.79
CA ILE A 96 -2.02 8.72 19.65
C ILE A 96 -3.29 8.48 20.47
N GLN A 97 -3.72 9.54 21.14
CA GLN A 97 -5.01 9.58 21.84
C GLN A 97 -5.94 10.59 21.16
N PRO A 98 -7.23 10.32 21.06
CA PRO A 98 -8.19 11.32 20.63
C PRO A 98 -8.16 12.52 21.60
N PRO A 99 -8.46 13.74 21.12
CA PRO A 99 -8.52 14.90 22.00
C PRO A 99 -9.55 14.71 23.10
N PHE A 100 -9.17 15.02 24.34
CA PHE A 100 -10.01 14.85 25.53
C PHE A 100 -11.35 15.64 25.41
N LYS A 101 -11.30 16.82 24.76
CA LYS A 101 -12.46 17.71 24.58
C LYS A 101 -12.42 18.32 23.20
N ILE A 102 -13.55 18.34 22.51
CA ILE A 102 -13.73 19.03 21.24
C ILE A 102 -14.36 20.39 21.49
N ARG A 103 -13.67 21.45 21.09
CA ARG A 103 -14.11 22.84 21.21
C ARG A 103 -14.85 23.26 19.94
N TYR A 104 -16.13 22.92 19.82
CA TYR A 104 -16.92 23.08 18.59
C TYR A 104 -16.81 24.46 17.96
N LYS A 105 -17.01 25.53 18.73
CA LYS A 105 -16.91 26.89 18.22
C LYS A 105 -15.51 27.21 17.66
N PHE A 106 -14.47 26.63 18.27
CA PHE A 106 -13.08 26.88 17.84
C PHE A 106 -12.73 26.12 16.57
N ILE A 107 -13.22 24.87 16.42
CA ILE A 107 -13.07 24.13 15.17
C ILE A 107 -13.92 24.70 14.03
N ASP A 108 -15.10 25.24 14.32
CA ASP A 108 -15.94 25.93 13.33
C ASP A 108 -15.24 27.20 12.82
N GLU A 109 -14.68 28.02 13.73
CA GLU A 109 -13.89 29.22 13.37
C GLU A 109 -12.68 28.88 12.51
N TRP A 110 -11.97 27.80 12.86
CA TRP A 110 -10.87 27.27 12.04
C TRP A 110 -11.37 26.82 10.66
N GLY A 111 -12.46 26.06 10.60
CA GLY A 111 -13.06 25.57 9.36
C GLY A 111 -13.47 26.72 8.43
N ASP A 112 -14.11 27.76 8.95
CA ASP A 112 -14.51 28.94 8.19
C ASP A 112 -13.28 29.75 7.70
N PHE A 113 -12.26 29.89 8.56
CA PHE A 113 -11.02 30.55 8.19
C PHE A 113 -10.32 29.88 7.01
N ILE A 114 -10.11 28.57 7.06
CA ILE A 114 -9.42 27.84 5.98
C ILE A 114 -10.22 27.83 4.66
N LYS A 115 -11.56 27.77 4.72
CA LYS A 115 -12.44 27.84 3.54
C LYS A 115 -12.36 29.20 2.84
N ASN A 116 -12.28 30.28 3.61
CA ASN A 116 -12.25 31.63 3.07
C ASN A 116 -10.88 32.06 2.53
N LYS A 117 -9.79 31.46 3.02
CA LYS A 117 -8.41 31.90 2.71
C LYS A 117 -7.86 31.37 1.39
N ASN A 118 -8.43 30.29 0.83
CA ASN A 118 -8.02 29.65 -0.43
C ASN A 118 -6.50 29.47 -0.59
N TYR A 119 -5.89 28.74 0.33
CA TYR A 119 -4.45 28.50 0.34
C TYR A 119 -3.96 27.71 -0.89
N PRO A 120 -2.75 28.00 -1.42
CA PRO A 120 -2.11 27.21 -2.44
C PRO A 120 -1.86 25.76 -1.97
N PHE A 121 -1.79 24.82 -2.91
CA PHE A 121 -1.65 23.38 -2.64
C PHE A 121 -0.44 23.02 -1.77
N TYR A 122 0.61 23.80 -1.75
CA TYR A 122 1.81 23.55 -0.93
C TYR A 122 1.70 24.03 0.54
N TYR A 123 0.58 24.64 0.93
CA TYR A 123 0.26 24.96 2.33
C TYR A 123 -0.40 23.81 3.07
N PHE A 124 -0.92 22.80 2.36
CA PHE A 124 -1.61 21.67 2.95
C PHE A 124 -1.24 20.36 2.27
N GLY A 125 -1.29 19.26 3.02
CA GLY A 125 -1.28 17.93 2.46
C GLY A 125 -2.70 17.39 2.36
N ILE A 126 -2.92 16.49 1.38
CA ILE A 126 -4.19 15.80 1.26
C ILE A 126 -4.05 14.40 1.84
N GLY A 127 -4.86 14.08 2.84
CA GLY A 127 -4.98 12.74 3.39
C GLY A 127 -5.46 11.74 2.34
N TYR A 128 -5.13 10.47 2.55
CA TYR A 128 -5.53 9.35 1.68
C TYR A 128 -5.01 9.42 0.24
N THR A 129 -3.92 10.17 -0.04
CA THR A 129 -3.37 10.31 -1.40
C THR A 129 -2.07 9.56 -1.65
N GLY A 130 -1.15 9.53 -0.71
CA GLY A 130 0.16 8.95 -0.93
C GLY A 130 0.74 8.28 0.30
N VAL A 131 1.67 7.35 0.10
CA VAL A 131 2.41 6.66 1.15
C VAL A 131 3.89 6.74 0.88
N TRP A 132 4.69 6.81 1.95
CA TRP A 132 6.13 6.74 1.87
C TRP A 132 6.57 5.27 1.74
N GLY A 133 7.34 4.98 0.69
CA GLY A 133 7.91 3.65 0.48
C GLY A 133 6.99 2.66 -0.24
N SER A 134 7.51 1.44 -0.43
CA SER A 134 6.86 0.37 -1.21
C SER A 134 5.88 -0.48 -0.40
N GLY A 135 5.83 -0.33 0.93
CA GLY A 135 5.06 -1.20 1.83
C GLY A 135 3.72 -0.65 2.30
N GLY A 136 3.29 0.53 1.83
CA GLY A 136 2.06 1.16 2.27
C GLY A 136 0.78 0.63 1.61
N THR A 137 -0.36 1.03 2.17
CA THR A 137 -1.67 0.75 1.57
C THR A 137 -1.89 1.62 0.34
N ASN A 138 -2.84 1.24 -0.54
CA ASN A 138 -3.24 2.09 -1.66
C ASN A 138 -4.37 3.03 -1.23
N PRO A 139 -4.10 4.34 -0.99
CA PRO A 139 -5.04 5.25 -0.38
C PRO A 139 -6.25 5.56 -1.25
N MET A 140 -7.37 5.93 -0.60
CA MET A 140 -8.65 6.18 -1.24
C MET A 140 -8.58 7.27 -2.32
N LEU A 141 -8.01 8.42 -1.99
CA LEU A 141 -7.93 9.55 -2.93
C LEU A 141 -6.90 9.31 -4.03
N MET A 142 -5.84 8.58 -3.77
CA MET A 142 -4.92 8.16 -4.83
C MET A 142 -5.64 7.27 -5.87
N ARG A 143 -6.46 6.31 -5.41
CA ARG A 143 -7.28 5.50 -6.31
C ARG A 143 -8.28 6.35 -7.09
N GLY A 144 -8.89 7.35 -6.43
CA GLY A 144 -9.78 8.34 -7.06
C GLY A 144 -9.09 9.12 -8.18
N PHE A 145 -7.90 9.65 -7.90
CA PHE A 145 -7.09 10.36 -8.91
C PHE A 145 -6.68 9.43 -10.06
N LYS A 146 -6.18 8.23 -9.75
CA LYS A 146 -5.85 7.21 -10.75
C LYS A 146 -7.03 6.92 -11.68
N ASN A 147 -8.21 6.69 -11.12
CA ASN A 147 -9.43 6.42 -11.90
C ASN A 147 -9.82 7.61 -12.79
N ARG A 148 -9.70 8.85 -12.29
CA ARG A 148 -9.93 10.07 -13.09
C ARG A 148 -8.99 10.14 -14.30
N ILE A 149 -7.71 9.85 -14.10
CA ILE A 149 -6.72 9.83 -15.18
C ILE A 149 -6.99 8.66 -16.12
N TYR A 150 -7.27 7.45 -15.60
CA TYR A 150 -7.62 6.27 -16.39
C TYR A 150 -8.79 6.53 -17.33
N GLN A 151 -9.87 7.11 -16.84
CA GLN A 151 -11.05 7.45 -17.65
C GLN A 151 -10.73 8.50 -18.72
N LYS A 152 -9.93 9.52 -18.38
CA LYS A 152 -9.55 10.58 -19.33
C LYS A 152 -8.79 10.04 -20.55
N TYR A 153 -7.97 9.02 -20.36
CA TYR A 153 -7.16 8.41 -21.43
C TYR A 153 -7.72 7.05 -21.90
N ASN A 154 -8.96 6.71 -21.56
CA ASN A 154 -9.61 5.44 -21.92
C ASN A 154 -8.76 4.19 -21.60
N GLY A 155 -7.99 4.23 -20.53
CA GLY A 155 -7.11 3.15 -20.11
C GLY A 155 -5.79 3.02 -20.89
N ASP A 156 -5.54 3.88 -21.88
CA ASP A 156 -4.28 3.88 -22.64
C ASP A 156 -3.18 4.58 -21.87
N ILE A 157 -2.24 3.80 -21.32
CA ILE A 157 -1.13 4.31 -20.53
C ILE A 157 -0.06 4.98 -21.38
N GLU A 158 0.13 4.55 -22.61
CA GLU A 158 1.13 5.13 -23.52
C GLU A 158 0.69 6.54 -23.95
N LEU A 159 -0.60 6.69 -24.26
CA LEU A 159 -1.19 7.99 -24.55
C LEU A 159 -1.08 8.94 -23.35
N MET A 160 -1.35 8.44 -22.15
CA MET A 160 -1.20 9.20 -20.92
C MET A 160 0.26 9.65 -20.69
N ASN A 161 1.21 8.71 -20.80
CA ASN A 161 2.63 9.01 -20.62
C ASN A 161 3.11 10.09 -21.60
N ARG A 162 2.70 9.99 -22.86
CA ARG A 162 3.07 10.96 -23.91
C ARG A 162 2.50 12.35 -23.64
N ASP A 163 1.23 12.44 -23.21
CA ASP A 163 0.59 13.74 -22.93
C ASP A 163 1.08 14.36 -21.63
N LEU A 164 1.23 13.56 -20.57
CA LEU A 164 1.60 14.06 -19.24
C LEU A 164 3.12 14.13 -19.01
N GLY A 165 3.94 13.57 -19.91
CA GLY A 165 5.40 13.53 -19.78
C GLY A 165 5.84 12.59 -18.64
N THR A 166 5.17 11.44 -18.49
CA THR A 166 5.46 10.41 -17.51
C THR A 166 5.98 9.14 -18.16
N ASP A 167 6.48 8.19 -17.39
CA ASP A 167 7.08 6.93 -17.85
C ASP A 167 6.51 5.70 -17.09
N PHE A 168 5.28 5.74 -16.67
CA PHE A 168 4.65 4.61 -15.99
C PHE A 168 4.57 3.38 -16.90
N VAL A 169 5.14 2.27 -16.46
CA VAL A 169 5.16 1.02 -17.22
C VAL A 169 3.77 0.39 -17.32
N ALA A 170 2.97 0.51 -16.25
CA ALA A 170 1.62 -0.02 -16.18
C ALA A 170 0.80 0.75 -15.15
N TRP A 171 -0.53 0.65 -15.23
CA TRP A 171 -1.45 1.31 -14.29
C TRP A 171 -1.26 0.87 -12.84
N ASN A 172 -0.74 -0.31 -12.58
CA ASN A 172 -0.39 -0.78 -11.24
C ASN A 172 0.87 -0.12 -10.66
N ALA A 173 1.73 0.44 -11.51
CA ALA A 173 2.89 1.23 -11.11
C ALA A 173 2.56 2.70 -10.84
N PHE A 174 1.32 3.13 -11.12
CA PHE A 174 0.85 4.49 -10.88
C PHE A 174 0.82 4.79 -9.37
N ARG A 175 1.75 5.59 -8.90
CA ARG A 175 1.89 5.96 -7.48
C ARG A 175 2.19 7.44 -7.35
N LEU A 176 1.71 8.03 -6.25
CA LEU A 176 1.99 9.40 -5.86
C LEU A 176 2.87 9.36 -4.60
N SER A 177 3.90 10.16 -4.59
CA SER A 177 4.73 10.39 -3.41
C SER A 177 4.24 11.64 -2.70
N MET A 178 4.08 11.55 -1.39
CA MET A 178 3.80 12.73 -0.58
C MET A 178 5.05 13.62 -0.53
N GLN A 179 4.85 14.92 -0.73
CA GLN A 179 5.94 15.89 -0.75
C GLN A 179 6.12 16.51 0.65
N PRO A 180 7.32 16.47 1.23
CA PRO A 180 7.60 17.06 2.53
C PRO A 180 7.87 18.58 2.42
N TYR A 181 6.84 19.38 2.12
CA TYR A 181 6.99 20.82 1.89
C TYR A 181 7.47 21.64 3.11
N LEU A 182 7.65 21.04 4.27
CA LEU A 182 8.35 21.66 5.39
C LEU A 182 9.87 21.63 5.25
N GLU A 183 10.41 20.65 4.51
CA GLU A 183 11.85 20.48 4.33
C GLU A 183 12.43 21.47 3.29
N ARG A 184 13.59 22.04 3.61
CA ARG A 184 14.27 23.09 2.84
C ARG A 184 14.35 22.83 1.33
N ARG A 185 14.64 21.60 0.95
CA ARG A 185 14.92 21.24 -0.45
C ARG A 185 13.72 20.70 -1.22
N CYS A 186 12.57 20.57 -0.57
CA CYS A 186 11.38 20.04 -1.21
C CYS A 186 10.66 21.17 -1.96
N MET A 187 10.81 21.20 -3.29
CA MET A 187 10.12 22.14 -4.16
C MET A 187 9.12 21.38 -5.04
N PRO A 188 7.91 21.93 -5.27
CA PRO A 188 6.95 21.29 -6.17
C PRO A 188 7.43 21.39 -7.62
N ASP A 189 7.31 20.30 -8.36
CA ASP A 189 7.46 20.31 -9.81
C ASP A 189 6.19 20.88 -10.46
N ALA A 190 6.08 22.19 -10.49
CA ALA A 190 4.97 22.91 -11.08
C ALA A 190 5.02 22.94 -12.62
N MET A 191 6.11 22.49 -13.24
CA MET A 191 6.26 22.43 -14.70
C MET A 191 5.65 21.14 -15.27
N SER A 192 5.67 20.05 -14.51
CA SER A 192 5.07 18.77 -14.92
C SER A 192 3.57 18.90 -15.14
N LYS A 193 3.10 18.52 -16.32
CA LYS A 193 1.66 18.43 -16.62
C LYS A 193 0.94 17.46 -15.68
N PHE A 194 1.62 16.38 -15.30
CA PHE A 194 1.09 15.39 -14.35
C PHE A 194 0.83 16.01 -12.98
N ASN A 195 1.83 16.70 -12.43
CA ASN A 195 1.70 17.36 -11.13
C ASN A 195 0.65 18.46 -11.13
N LYS A 196 0.52 19.24 -12.22
CA LYS A 196 -0.56 20.21 -12.36
C LYS A 196 -1.95 19.57 -12.22
N ARG A 197 -2.17 18.42 -12.89
CA ARG A 197 -3.44 17.67 -12.76
C ARG A 197 -3.67 17.15 -11.35
N PHE A 198 -2.61 16.74 -10.68
CA PHE A 198 -2.70 16.32 -9.29
C PHE A 198 -3.02 17.49 -8.35
N TYR A 199 -2.40 18.63 -8.53
CA TYR A 199 -2.69 19.85 -7.73
C TYR A 199 -4.12 20.34 -7.93
N GLU A 200 -4.64 20.33 -9.17
CA GLU A 200 -6.05 20.62 -9.47
C GLU A 200 -6.96 19.66 -8.69
N PHE A 201 -6.65 18.37 -8.72
CA PHE A 201 -7.40 17.35 -7.95
C PHE A 201 -7.35 17.61 -6.44
N CYS A 202 -6.20 17.98 -5.89
CA CYS A 202 -6.05 18.26 -4.46
C CYS A 202 -6.91 19.42 -3.98
N VAL A 203 -7.00 20.48 -4.78
CA VAL A 203 -7.82 21.68 -4.46
C VAL A 203 -9.32 21.38 -4.48
N GLU A 204 -9.77 20.40 -5.24
CA GLU A 204 -11.17 19.96 -5.29
C GLU A 204 -11.60 19.10 -4.08
N GLN A 205 -10.63 18.54 -3.32
CA GLN A 205 -10.96 17.62 -2.24
C GLN A 205 -11.54 18.33 -1.01
N PRO A 206 -12.39 17.65 -0.21
CA PRO A 206 -12.95 18.20 1.02
C PRO A 206 -11.89 18.71 2.00
N PHE A 207 -12.24 19.77 2.74
CA PHE A 207 -11.33 20.37 3.71
C PHE A 207 -11.02 19.42 4.88
N GLU A 208 -11.92 18.50 5.21
CA GLU A 208 -11.79 17.49 6.24
C GLU A 208 -10.64 16.50 5.98
N TYR A 209 -10.25 16.33 4.71
CA TYR A 209 -9.16 15.45 4.29
C TYR A 209 -7.84 16.21 4.14
N ARG A 210 -7.79 17.52 4.46
CA ARG A 210 -6.60 18.34 4.38
C ARG A 210 -5.98 18.52 5.76
N PHE A 211 -4.67 18.39 5.85
CA PHE A 211 -3.90 18.82 6.99
C PHE A 211 -2.97 19.96 6.59
N TYR A 212 -2.97 21.03 7.35
CA TYR A 212 -2.18 22.22 7.06
C TYR A 212 -0.82 22.11 7.73
N TYR A 213 0.25 22.35 6.95
CA TYR A 213 1.60 22.28 7.45
C TYR A 213 1.85 23.34 8.53
N SER A 214 2.53 22.93 9.61
CA SER A 214 2.89 23.79 10.74
C SER A 214 4.40 23.94 10.87
N PRO A 215 4.99 25.07 10.46
CA PRO A 215 6.38 25.39 10.76
C PRO A 215 6.70 25.38 12.24
N GLU A 216 5.80 25.80 13.14
CA GLU A 216 6.01 25.75 14.59
C GLU A 216 6.07 24.30 15.10
N GLY A 217 5.14 23.45 14.66
CA GLY A 217 5.18 22.04 15.02
C GLY A 217 6.43 21.34 14.50
N PHE A 218 6.85 21.62 13.27
CA PHE A 218 8.07 21.08 12.68
C PHE A 218 9.33 21.55 13.42
N TYR A 219 9.38 22.83 13.83
CA TYR A 219 10.44 23.38 14.65
C TYR A 219 10.61 22.62 15.96
N LYS A 220 9.51 22.42 16.70
CA LYS A 220 9.52 21.72 17.99
C LYS A 220 9.86 20.24 17.85
N THR A 221 9.06 19.52 17.06
CA THR A 221 9.02 18.05 17.09
C THR A 221 10.08 17.39 16.21
N ILE A 222 10.52 18.07 15.16
CA ILE A 222 11.53 17.55 14.24
C ILE A 222 12.88 18.25 14.45
N TYR A 223 12.93 19.58 14.34
CA TYR A 223 14.20 20.29 14.44
C TYR A 223 14.78 20.24 15.85
N LEU A 224 14.12 20.81 16.84
CA LEU A 224 14.67 20.91 18.21
C LEU A 224 14.83 19.53 18.89
N MET A 225 13.85 18.63 18.77
CA MET A 225 13.95 17.30 19.35
C MET A 225 15.04 16.43 18.70
N THR A 226 15.40 16.68 17.47
CA THR A 226 16.52 16.00 16.82
C THR A 226 17.86 16.53 17.32
N HIS A 227 17.95 17.84 17.60
CA HIS A 227 19.19 18.46 18.10
C HIS A 227 19.43 18.23 19.60
N TYR A 228 18.36 18.29 20.41
CA TYR A 228 18.49 18.30 21.87
C TYR A 228 17.91 17.07 22.58
N SER A 229 17.25 16.15 21.90
CA SER A 229 16.50 15.04 22.49
C SER A 229 15.01 15.35 22.71
N ARG A 230 14.22 14.29 22.86
CA ARG A 230 12.79 14.40 23.18
C ARG A 230 12.55 14.79 24.65
N ASN A 231 13.56 14.71 25.52
CA ASN A 231 13.43 15.14 26.91
C ASN A 231 13.58 16.66 27.00
N ILE A 232 12.56 17.34 27.54
CA ILE A 232 12.54 18.79 27.73
C ILE A 232 13.67 19.28 28.66
N ASP A 233 14.12 18.45 29.60
CA ASP A 233 15.19 18.81 30.50
C ASP A 233 16.54 19.03 29.78
N THR A 234 16.81 18.25 28.73
CA THR A 234 17.98 18.42 27.88
C THR A 234 17.94 19.76 27.14
N TYR A 235 16.76 20.12 26.62
CA TYR A 235 16.52 21.42 25.99
C TYR A 235 16.75 22.57 27.03
N ASN A 236 16.13 22.46 28.20
CA ASN A 236 16.25 23.46 29.27
C ASN A 236 17.69 23.71 29.70
N GLN A 237 18.48 22.64 29.80
CA GLN A 237 19.93 22.78 30.12
C GLN A 237 20.69 23.54 29.04
N ALA A 238 20.43 23.27 27.78
CA ALA A 238 21.09 23.92 26.65
C ALA A 238 20.70 25.41 26.52
N HIS A 239 19.46 25.76 26.87
CA HIS A 239 18.85 27.08 26.65
C HIS A 239 18.76 27.92 27.92
N ALA A 240 19.17 27.41 29.07
CA ALA A 240 19.00 28.04 30.38
C ALA A 240 17.53 28.44 30.66
N THR A 241 16.60 27.57 30.28
CA THR A 241 15.14 27.72 30.47
C THR A 241 14.60 26.75 31.51
N SER A 242 13.32 26.88 31.89
CA SER A 242 12.64 26.03 32.87
C SER A 242 11.28 25.59 32.42
N TYR A 243 11.13 25.22 31.14
CA TYR A 243 9.88 24.75 30.59
C TYR A 243 9.50 23.39 31.16
N SER A 244 8.23 23.19 31.50
CA SER A 244 7.72 21.91 32.01
C SER A 244 7.36 20.94 30.90
N ALA A 245 7.07 21.42 29.70
CA ALA A 245 6.70 20.62 28.55
C ALA A 245 7.00 21.34 27.22
N TRP A 246 7.05 20.60 26.14
CA TRP A 246 7.32 21.11 24.79
C TRP A 246 6.26 22.08 24.23
N ASP A 247 5.05 22.07 24.77
CA ASP A 247 3.99 23.03 24.42
C ASP A 247 4.34 24.48 24.80
N GLN A 248 5.23 24.65 25.77
CA GLN A 248 5.72 25.97 26.19
C GLN A 248 6.80 26.56 25.28
N VAL A 249 7.50 25.73 24.52
CA VAL A 249 8.43 26.20 23.49
C VAL A 249 7.66 26.79 22.34
N LYS A 250 7.98 28.02 21.93
CA LYS A 250 7.26 28.79 20.89
C LYS A 250 8.14 29.13 19.71
N LEU A 251 7.53 29.21 18.53
CA LEU A 251 8.16 29.75 17.34
C LEU A 251 7.56 31.15 17.08
N PRO A 252 8.27 32.24 17.36
CA PRO A 252 7.79 33.56 16.98
C PRO A 252 7.86 33.76 15.46
N ARG A 253 6.92 34.58 14.92
CA ARG A 253 6.83 34.87 13.48
C ARG A 253 8.05 35.64 12.95
N THR A 254 8.58 36.54 13.77
CA THR A 254 9.76 37.39 13.48
C THR A 254 10.90 36.99 14.37
N TYR A 255 12.09 37.49 14.08
CA TYR A 255 13.27 37.23 14.91
C TYR A 255 13.01 37.53 16.38
N PRO A 256 13.28 36.60 17.30
CA PRO A 256 12.89 36.72 18.71
C PRO A 256 13.54 37.90 19.43
N ASP A 257 12.77 38.58 20.28
CA ASP A 257 13.27 39.67 21.11
C ASP A 257 14.18 39.17 22.24
N LYS A 258 15.24 39.90 22.54
CA LYS A 258 16.24 39.58 23.58
C LYS A 258 15.66 39.50 24.99
N ASN A 259 14.57 40.21 25.26
CA ASN A 259 13.98 40.26 26.59
C ASN A 259 13.10 39.03 26.89
N SER A 260 12.60 38.41 25.82
CA SER A 260 11.64 37.29 25.91
C SER A 260 12.25 35.93 25.60
N PHE A 261 13.36 35.89 24.87
CA PHE A 261 14.02 34.67 24.44
C PHE A 261 15.52 34.69 24.75
N THR A 262 16.09 33.55 25.14
CA THR A 262 17.48 33.38 25.39
C THR A 262 18.35 33.52 24.13
N ASP A 263 19.65 33.77 24.26
CA ASP A 263 20.52 33.87 23.09
C ASP A 263 20.60 32.54 22.31
N GLN A 264 20.47 31.40 22.98
CA GLN A 264 20.45 30.09 22.33
C GLN A 264 19.15 29.87 21.57
N GLU A 265 17.97 30.22 22.12
CA GLU A 265 16.70 30.14 21.42
C GLU A 265 16.69 31.02 20.16
N ARG A 266 17.31 32.18 20.22
CA ARG A 266 17.49 33.10 19.09
C ARG A 266 18.43 32.53 18.03
N ALA A 267 19.50 31.86 18.44
CA ALA A 267 20.42 31.16 17.53
C ALA A 267 19.72 30.01 16.82
N ASP A 268 18.95 29.21 17.55
CA ASP A 268 18.18 28.10 16.97
C ASP A 268 17.10 28.59 15.99
N TRP A 269 16.41 29.68 16.31
CA TRP A 269 15.47 30.29 15.37
C TRP A 269 16.18 30.73 14.08
N ALA A 270 17.35 31.34 14.22
CA ALA A 270 18.11 31.79 13.06
C ALA A 270 18.61 30.63 12.20
N ASP A 271 19.12 29.56 12.83
CA ASP A 271 19.56 28.36 12.11
C ASP A 271 18.38 27.65 11.42
N TYR A 272 17.26 27.49 12.13
CA TYR A 272 16.06 26.90 11.59
C TYR A 272 15.56 27.60 10.33
N VAL A 273 15.44 28.93 10.38
CA VAL A 273 14.95 29.73 9.25
C VAL A 273 15.96 29.76 8.10
N ARG A 274 17.25 29.87 8.38
CA ARG A 274 18.28 29.95 7.35
C ARG A 274 18.58 28.64 6.66
N ASN A 275 18.55 27.52 7.40
CA ASN A 275 19.12 26.26 6.93
C ASN A 275 18.12 25.10 6.83
N VAL A 276 17.01 25.14 7.56
CA VAL A 276 16.11 23.97 7.70
C VAL A 276 14.73 24.22 7.10
N LEU A 277 14.06 25.30 7.48
CA LEU A 277 12.71 25.61 7.02
C LEU A 277 12.66 25.85 5.51
N ASN A 278 11.65 25.29 4.84
CA ASN A 278 11.47 25.51 3.40
C ASN A 278 11.27 26.99 3.07
N LEU A 279 11.80 27.41 1.95
CA LEU A 279 11.75 28.80 1.48
C LEU A 279 10.33 29.33 1.31
N PHE A 280 9.32 28.47 1.06
CA PHE A 280 7.92 28.88 0.96
C PHE A 280 7.38 29.60 2.19
N TRP A 281 7.92 29.28 3.35
CA TRP A 281 7.48 29.81 4.63
C TRP A 281 8.21 31.10 5.03
N ILE A 282 9.23 31.52 4.26
CA ILE A 282 10.09 32.65 4.58
C ILE A 282 9.69 33.84 3.73
N ARG A 283 9.45 34.97 4.37
CA ARG A 283 9.21 36.25 3.75
C ARG A 283 10.18 37.30 4.27
N ALA A 284 10.50 38.26 3.43
CA ALA A 284 11.30 39.41 3.83
C ALA A 284 10.40 40.66 3.96
N ASP A 285 10.70 41.44 4.98
CA ASP A 285 10.12 42.79 5.13
C ASP A 285 10.53 43.69 3.94
N SER A 286 9.66 44.60 3.52
CA SER A 286 9.93 45.53 2.41
C SER A 286 11.23 46.35 2.60
N ARG A 287 11.64 46.60 3.83
CA ARG A 287 12.91 47.23 4.19
C ARG A 287 14.14 46.47 3.73
N ALA A 288 14.02 45.16 3.42
CA ALA A 288 15.10 44.36 2.89
C ALA A 288 15.38 44.58 1.39
N LEU A 289 14.49 45.31 0.68
CA LEU A 289 14.64 45.53 -0.77
C LEU A 289 16.00 46.13 -1.16
N PRO A 290 16.54 47.18 -0.54
CA PRO A 290 17.83 47.74 -0.92
C PRO A 290 18.98 46.71 -0.71
N VAL A 291 18.94 45.94 0.36
CA VAL A 291 19.92 44.91 0.65
C VAL A 291 19.88 43.76 -0.39
N TYR A 292 18.68 43.40 -0.82
CA TYR A 292 18.50 42.37 -1.87
C TYR A 292 19.02 42.86 -3.22
N GLN A 293 18.73 44.12 -3.58
CA GLN A 293 19.22 44.74 -4.81
C GLN A 293 20.73 44.89 -4.81
N GLU A 294 21.36 45.28 -3.68
CA GLU A 294 22.81 45.33 -3.53
C GLU A 294 23.45 43.93 -3.65
N TYR A 295 22.82 42.88 -3.06
CA TYR A 295 23.23 41.49 -3.22
C TYR A 295 23.23 41.10 -4.71
N LEU A 296 22.14 41.32 -5.44
CA LEU A 296 22.03 40.97 -6.86
C LEU A 296 23.03 41.73 -7.72
N GLN A 297 23.23 43.03 -7.45
CA GLN A 297 24.24 43.84 -8.13
C GLN A 297 25.66 43.34 -7.90
N SER A 298 25.94 42.92 -6.66
CA SER A 298 27.24 42.33 -6.32
C SER A 298 27.48 40.99 -6.97
N LYS A 299 26.43 40.17 -7.14
CA LYS A 299 26.52 38.82 -7.74
C LYS A 299 26.52 38.88 -9.27
N TYR A 300 25.76 39.78 -9.84
CA TYR A 300 25.60 40.02 -11.28
C TYR A 300 25.85 41.48 -11.61
N PRO A 301 27.11 41.91 -11.76
CA PRO A 301 27.41 43.32 -12.06
C PRO A 301 26.77 43.81 -13.38
N ASP A 302 26.63 42.93 -14.37
CA ASP A 302 25.91 43.22 -15.61
C ASP A 302 24.44 42.83 -15.53
N ILE A 303 23.55 43.79 -15.65
CA ILE A 303 22.11 43.59 -15.66
C ILE A 303 21.61 42.75 -16.83
N VAL A 304 22.36 42.69 -17.95
CA VAL A 304 22.01 41.88 -19.12
C VAL A 304 22.15 40.42 -18.80
N GLU A 305 23.20 40.02 -18.06
CA GLU A 305 23.38 38.65 -17.60
C GLU A 305 22.25 38.24 -16.64
N LEU A 306 21.91 39.06 -15.68
CA LEU A 306 20.80 38.79 -14.75
C LEU A 306 19.48 38.63 -15.50
N ASN A 307 19.16 39.56 -16.43
CA ASN A 307 17.97 39.46 -17.26
C ASN A 307 17.88 38.15 -18.06
N ARG A 308 19.00 37.71 -18.63
CA ARG A 308 19.08 36.46 -19.36
C ARG A 308 18.76 35.25 -18.45
N LEU A 309 19.29 35.23 -17.22
CA LEU A 309 19.07 34.16 -16.24
C LEU A 309 17.66 34.16 -15.66
N TYR A 310 17.06 35.34 -15.50
CA TYR A 310 15.73 35.50 -14.90
C TYR A 310 14.60 35.49 -15.94
N GLY A 311 14.92 35.58 -17.24
CA GLY A 311 13.92 35.77 -18.30
C GLY A 311 13.18 37.12 -18.16
N SER A 312 13.86 38.18 -17.73
CA SER A 312 13.33 39.49 -17.42
C SER A 312 13.95 40.58 -18.28
N ASN A 313 13.45 41.83 -18.17
CA ASN A 313 13.91 42.98 -18.93
C ASN A 313 14.09 44.22 -18.05
N TYR A 314 14.71 44.10 -16.87
CA TYR A 314 14.99 45.19 -15.97
C TYR A 314 16.05 46.16 -16.60
N LYS A 315 15.85 47.44 -16.47
CA LYS A 315 16.80 48.45 -16.96
C LYS A 315 17.97 48.65 -15.97
N SER A 316 17.72 48.45 -14.69
CA SER A 316 18.71 48.54 -13.64
C SER A 316 18.38 47.61 -12.47
N HIS A 317 19.36 47.33 -11.59
CA HIS A 317 19.14 46.52 -10.39
C HIS A 317 18.12 47.14 -9.42
N ALA A 318 17.94 48.49 -9.46
CA ALA A 318 16.95 49.20 -8.63
C ALA A 318 15.49 48.87 -9.03
N GLU A 319 15.24 48.34 -10.22
CA GLU A 319 13.89 47.95 -10.67
C GLU A 319 13.51 46.53 -10.21
N ILE A 320 14.45 45.77 -9.69
CA ILE A 320 14.20 44.37 -9.28
C ILE A 320 13.37 44.39 -7.99
N PRO A 321 12.15 43.80 -8.00
CA PRO A 321 11.32 43.74 -6.81
C PRO A 321 11.85 42.68 -5.81
N LEU A 322 11.50 42.88 -4.56
CA LEU A 322 11.69 41.83 -3.54
C LEU A 322 10.85 40.60 -3.89
N VAL A 323 11.32 39.42 -3.50
CA VAL A 323 10.60 38.16 -3.73
C VAL A 323 9.36 38.11 -2.84
N GLU A 324 8.17 38.30 -3.40
CA GLU A 324 6.88 38.15 -2.71
C GLU A 324 6.42 36.71 -2.70
N GLU A 325 6.47 36.04 -3.86
CA GLU A 325 6.20 34.64 -4.01
C GLU A 325 7.49 33.90 -4.41
N VAL A 326 7.83 32.87 -3.65
CA VAL A 326 9.06 32.09 -3.86
C VAL A 326 8.93 31.31 -5.16
N PRO A 327 9.84 31.50 -6.12
CA PRO A 327 9.84 30.72 -7.36
C PRO A 327 10.16 29.25 -7.07
N PHE A 328 9.61 28.33 -7.85
CA PHE A 328 9.80 26.90 -7.62
C PHE A 328 11.09 26.35 -8.23
N PHE A 329 11.70 27.07 -9.16
CA PHE A 329 12.89 26.62 -9.91
C PHE A 329 13.69 27.81 -10.46
N GLY A 330 14.87 27.49 -11.02
CA GLY A 330 15.70 28.45 -11.77
C GLY A 330 16.59 29.32 -10.90
N SER A 331 17.27 30.28 -11.56
CA SER A 331 18.27 31.15 -10.92
C SER A 331 17.66 32.03 -9.83
N ARG A 332 16.41 32.50 -10.00
CA ARG A 332 15.72 33.30 -8.98
C ARG A 332 15.54 32.56 -7.67
N LEU A 333 15.20 31.24 -7.72
CA LEU A 333 15.11 30.42 -6.52
C LEU A 333 16.48 30.26 -5.86
N SER A 334 17.51 29.95 -6.66
CA SER A 334 18.88 29.80 -6.17
C SER A 334 19.41 31.06 -5.51
N ASP A 335 19.11 32.21 -6.10
CA ASP A 335 19.55 33.51 -5.57
C ASP A 335 18.80 33.86 -4.29
N TRP A 336 17.50 33.61 -4.23
CA TRP A 336 16.72 33.79 -3.03
C TRP A 336 17.18 32.89 -1.88
N ALA A 337 17.46 31.62 -2.18
CA ALA A 337 18.02 30.69 -1.21
C ALA A 337 19.37 31.13 -0.68
N SER A 338 20.25 31.58 -1.57
CA SER A 338 21.59 32.08 -1.23
C SER A 338 21.53 33.36 -0.40
N PHE A 339 20.60 34.27 -0.72
CA PHE A 339 20.40 35.51 0.04
C PHE A 339 19.89 35.24 1.46
N ILE A 340 18.99 34.30 1.64
CA ILE A 340 18.52 33.92 2.99
C ILE A 340 19.63 33.24 3.78
N GLN A 341 20.34 32.30 3.16
CA GLN A 341 21.39 31.52 3.84
C GLN A 341 22.64 32.34 4.12
N GLY A 342 22.95 33.29 3.23
CA GLY A 342 24.15 34.09 3.22
C GLY A 342 25.09 33.72 2.06
N TRP A 343 25.46 34.71 1.28
CA TRP A 343 26.38 34.55 0.16
C TRP A 343 27.60 35.49 0.32
N TYR A 344 28.77 34.91 0.27
CA TYR A 344 30.03 35.65 0.26
C TYR A 344 30.43 36.01 -1.16
N ASN A 345 30.66 37.30 -1.43
CA ASN A 345 31.24 37.72 -2.70
C ASN A 345 32.68 37.19 -2.79
N PRO A 346 33.02 36.37 -3.78
CA PRO A 346 34.36 35.77 -3.90
C PRO A 346 35.49 36.76 -4.14
N LEU A 347 35.16 37.98 -4.63
CA LEU A 347 36.16 39.02 -4.89
C LEU A 347 36.39 39.93 -3.69
N THR A 348 35.33 40.29 -2.96
CA THR A 348 35.40 41.25 -1.86
C THR A 348 35.35 40.61 -0.49
N ASN A 349 35.05 39.32 -0.42
CA ASN A 349 34.80 38.53 0.79
C ASN A 349 33.73 39.17 1.72
N ARG A 350 32.84 39.99 1.14
CA ARG A 350 31.72 40.60 1.85
C ARG A 350 30.53 39.65 1.88
N LEU A 351 29.93 39.49 3.06
CA LEU A 351 28.73 38.69 3.26
C LEU A 351 27.49 39.51 2.90
N TYR A 352 26.66 38.96 2.00
CA TYR A 352 25.33 39.45 1.69
C TYR A 352 24.30 38.45 2.19
N GLN A 353 23.43 38.91 3.08
CA GLN A 353 22.46 38.04 3.74
C GLN A 353 21.22 38.82 4.14
N LEU A 354 20.05 38.18 4.08
CA LEU A 354 18.81 38.74 4.60
C LEU A 354 18.97 39.00 6.12
N PRO A 355 18.84 40.26 6.61
CA PRO A 355 18.90 40.53 8.04
C PRO A 355 17.80 39.79 8.80
N LEU A 356 18.11 39.21 9.96
CA LEU A 356 17.14 38.44 10.75
C LEU A 356 15.96 39.28 11.21
N GLU A 357 16.21 40.56 11.54
CA GLU A 357 15.18 41.52 11.96
C GLU A 357 14.19 41.88 10.82
N MET A 358 14.57 41.60 9.57
CA MET A 358 13.75 41.79 8.38
C MET A 358 13.16 40.49 7.85
N THR A 359 13.32 39.38 8.59
CA THR A 359 12.85 38.04 8.20
C THR A 359 11.60 37.69 8.99
N CYS A 360 10.58 37.16 8.30
CA CYS A 360 9.39 36.66 8.96
C CYS A 360 8.97 35.30 8.36
N ILE A 361 8.34 34.47 9.21
CA ILE A 361 7.75 33.21 8.83
C ILE A 361 6.28 33.45 8.49
N ASN A 362 5.82 32.99 7.33
CA ASN A 362 4.44 33.06 6.91
C ASN A 362 3.86 31.65 6.81
N SER A 363 2.83 31.35 7.60
CA SER A 363 2.17 30.05 7.60
C SER A 363 0.70 30.19 8.00
N THR A 364 -0.05 29.11 7.80
CA THR A 364 -1.47 29.04 8.14
C THR A 364 -1.74 29.33 9.62
N GLU A 365 -0.85 28.90 10.51
CA GLU A 365 -0.98 29.16 11.95
C GLU A 365 -0.79 30.62 12.34
N PHE A 366 0.16 31.32 11.72
CA PHE A 366 0.34 32.76 11.95
C PHE A 366 -0.82 33.59 11.36
N ASP A 367 -1.28 33.23 10.16
CA ASP A 367 -2.44 33.83 9.54
C ASP A 367 -3.71 33.64 10.38
N PHE A 368 -3.87 32.46 10.99
CA PHE A 368 -5.01 32.20 11.88
C PHE A 368 -4.93 33.02 13.17
N ARG A 369 -3.76 33.19 13.76
CA ARG A 369 -3.52 34.10 14.89
C ARG A 369 -3.88 35.54 14.54
N ASP A 370 -3.46 36.02 13.37
CA ASP A 370 -3.77 37.35 12.87
C ASP A 370 -5.28 37.54 12.62
N HIS A 371 -5.95 36.53 12.06
CA HIS A 371 -7.41 36.52 11.89
C HIS A 371 -8.14 36.66 13.23
N LEU A 372 -7.76 35.85 14.24
CA LEU A 372 -8.37 35.95 15.56
C LEU A 372 -8.08 37.29 16.23
N LYS A 373 -6.87 37.84 16.06
CA LYS A 373 -6.49 39.17 16.57
C LYS A 373 -7.32 40.27 15.95
N ALA A 374 -7.52 40.19 14.63
CA ALA A 374 -8.35 41.16 13.92
C ALA A 374 -9.83 41.08 14.33
N LYS A 375 -10.36 39.87 14.55
CA LYS A 375 -11.77 39.64 14.87
C LYS A 375 -12.12 39.95 16.33
N PHE A 376 -11.26 39.58 17.28
CA PHE A 376 -11.55 39.65 18.72
C PHE A 376 -10.76 40.73 19.47
N GLY A 377 -9.70 41.28 18.89
CA GLY A 377 -8.88 42.36 19.44
C GLY A 377 -7.99 41.95 20.65
N THR A 378 -8.50 41.15 21.58
CA THR A 378 -7.80 40.77 22.80
C THR A 378 -7.82 39.26 23.04
N ILE A 379 -6.78 38.73 23.71
CA ILE A 379 -6.72 37.31 24.05
C ILE A 379 -7.83 36.91 25.03
N ASN A 380 -8.24 37.81 25.92
CA ASN A 380 -9.32 37.54 26.86
C ASN A 380 -10.68 37.35 26.14
N ALA A 381 -10.93 38.08 25.05
CA ALA A 381 -12.14 37.91 24.24
C ALA A 381 -12.12 36.52 23.55
N VAL A 382 -10.98 36.12 23.00
CA VAL A 382 -10.78 34.77 22.45
C VAL A 382 -11.03 33.69 23.48
N ASN A 383 -10.44 33.82 24.66
CA ASN A 383 -10.62 32.85 25.78
C ASN A 383 -12.09 32.75 26.22
N LYS A 384 -12.79 33.87 26.29
CA LYS A 384 -14.22 33.89 26.65
C LYS A 384 -15.08 33.19 25.59
N GLU A 385 -14.83 33.48 24.29
CA GLU A 385 -15.63 32.92 23.20
C GLU A 385 -15.44 31.41 23.04
N PHE A 386 -14.20 30.94 23.10
CA PHE A 386 -13.85 29.55 22.82
C PHE A 386 -13.66 28.69 24.09
N ALA A 387 -13.90 29.26 25.29
CA ALA A 387 -13.67 28.60 26.57
C ALA A 387 -12.25 28.01 26.68
N THR A 388 -11.24 28.84 26.34
CA THR A 388 -9.81 28.53 26.38
C THR A 388 -9.09 29.31 27.47
N SER A 389 -7.80 29.04 27.71
CA SER A 389 -6.97 29.69 28.70
C SER A 389 -5.59 30.10 28.15
N PHE A 390 -5.59 30.63 26.92
CA PHE A 390 -4.37 31.13 26.30
C PHE A 390 -3.82 32.32 27.09
N ARG A 391 -2.50 32.36 27.31
CA ARG A 391 -1.82 33.45 28.03
C ARG A 391 -1.47 34.60 27.08
N ASP A 392 -1.04 34.23 25.87
CA ASP A 392 -0.76 35.20 24.81
C ASP A 392 -1.14 34.64 23.41
N TRP A 393 -0.90 35.40 22.36
CA TRP A 393 -1.21 35.00 20.99
C TRP A 393 -0.36 33.84 20.48
N LEU A 394 0.84 33.66 21.00
CA LEU A 394 1.73 32.55 20.64
C LEU A 394 1.25 31.21 21.20
N ASP A 395 0.38 31.21 22.21
CA ASP A 395 -0.22 29.99 22.74
C ASP A 395 -1.30 29.38 21.81
N ILE A 396 -1.79 30.17 20.88
CA ILE A 396 -2.84 29.70 19.96
C ILE A 396 -2.22 28.83 18.89
N PHE A 397 -2.58 27.56 18.92
CA PHE A 397 -2.25 26.58 17.89
C PHE A 397 -3.54 26.20 17.14
N PRO A 398 -3.53 26.03 15.79
CA PRO A 398 -4.72 25.64 15.05
C PRO A 398 -5.31 24.33 15.57
N PRO A 399 -6.64 24.25 15.80
CA PRO A 399 -7.27 23.07 16.41
C PRO A 399 -7.46 21.93 15.40
N GLN A 400 -6.41 21.62 14.60
CA GLN A 400 -6.49 20.64 13.52
C GLN A 400 -6.81 19.24 14.05
N GLN A 401 -6.24 18.83 15.20
CA GLN A 401 -6.51 17.54 15.79
C GLN A 401 -7.97 17.38 16.20
N GLU A 402 -8.55 18.41 16.84
CA GLU A 402 -9.98 18.42 17.21
C GLU A 402 -10.88 18.47 15.97
N TYR A 403 -10.51 19.28 14.97
CA TYR A 403 -11.23 19.40 13.70
C TYR A 403 -11.29 18.05 12.97
N HIS A 404 -10.15 17.41 12.78
CA HIS A 404 -10.08 16.09 12.15
C HIS A 404 -10.84 15.04 12.97
N CYS A 405 -10.64 14.97 14.28
CA CYS A 405 -11.36 14.02 15.14
C CYS A 405 -12.88 14.16 14.99
N TYR A 406 -13.40 15.38 14.98
CA TYR A 406 -14.84 15.63 14.83
C TYR A 406 -15.38 15.16 13.49
N TYR A 407 -14.77 15.60 12.38
CA TYR A 407 -15.28 15.29 11.04
C TYR A 407 -15.05 13.83 10.66
N LEU A 408 -13.90 13.24 10.98
CA LEU A 408 -13.60 11.86 10.68
C LEU A 408 -14.48 10.89 11.47
N MET A 409 -14.79 11.23 12.75
CA MET A 409 -15.75 10.43 13.52
C MET A 409 -17.18 10.52 12.99
N LYS A 410 -17.55 11.62 12.33
CA LYS A 410 -18.84 11.75 11.65
C LYS A 410 -18.93 10.77 10.47
N ASP A 411 -17.85 10.58 9.73
CA ASP A 411 -17.78 9.69 8.58
C ASP A 411 -17.30 8.27 8.92
N ARG A 412 -17.25 7.92 10.21
CA ARG A 412 -16.71 6.65 10.72
C ARG A 412 -17.20 5.42 9.95
N THR A 413 -18.49 5.34 9.64
CA THR A 413 -19.05 4.17 8.94
C THR A 413 -18.47 4.03 7.53
N ALA A 414 -18.39 5.12 6.77
CA ALA A 414 -17.84 5.11 5.41
C ALA A 414 -16.34 4.76 5.42
N LEU A 415 -15.57 5.35 6.35
CA LEU A 415 -14.14 5.08 6.49
C LEU A 415 -13.86 3.66 7.02
N THR A 416 -14.70 3.11 7.90
CA THR A 416 -14.59 1.70 8.33
C THR A 416 -14.72 0.76 7.12
N TRP A 417 -15.73 0.98 6.26
CA TRP A 417 -15.88 0.20 5.03
C TRP A 417 -14.72 0.41 4.06
N GLU A 418 -14.17 1.62 3.98
CA GLU A 418 -12.97 1.90 3.19
C GLU A 418 -11.78 1.06 3.70
N PHE A 419 -11.52 1.04 5.01
CA PHE A 419 -10.42 0.26 5.60
C PHE A 419 -10.58 -1.25 5.40
N ILE A 420 -11.81 -1.77 5.41
CA ILE A 420 -12.09 -3.19 5.16
C ILE A 420 -11.82 -3.54 3.69
N LYS A 421 -12.32 -2.74 2.76
CA LYS A 421 -12.33 -3.11 1.33
C LYS A 421 -11.09 -2.67 0.56
N ARG A 422 -10.36 -1.64 0.99
CA ARG A 422 -9.29 -0.97 0.19
C ARG A 422 -8.23 -1.94 -0.34
N ASN A 423 -7.80 -2.90 0.48
CA ASN A 423 -6.77 -3.86 0.10
C ASN A 423 -7.30 -4.89 -0.91
N PHE A 424 -8.55 -5.35 -0.74
CA PHE A 424 -9.21 -6.20 -1.73
C PHE A 424 -9.41 -5.49 -3.08
N VAL A 425 -9.82 -4.22 -3.05
CA VAL A 425 -9.97 -3.40 -4.27
C VAL A 425 -8.61 -3.24 -4.97
N THR A 426 -7.55 -2.98 -4.21
CA THR A 426 -6.19 -2.87 -4.75
C THR A 426 -5.73 -4.16 -5.42
N VAL A 427 -5.96 -5.31 -4.77
CA VAL A 427 -5.59 -6.62 -5.32
C VAL A 427 -6.43 -6.95 -6.56
N ALA A 428 -7.74 -6.68 -6.52
CA ALA A 428 -8.63 -6.91 -7.67
C ALA A 428 -8.23 -6.02 -8.87
N ASP A 429 -7.95 -4.74 -8.62
CA ASP A 429 -7.45 -3.81 -9.64
C ASP A 429 -6.16 -4.33 -10.29
N TYR A 430 -5.20 -4.80 -9.47
CA TYR A 430 -3.92 -5.33 -9.93
C TYR A 430 -4.05 -6.62 -10.75
N ILE A 431 -4.93 -7.54 -10.32
CA ILE A 431 -5.07 -8.88 -10.93
C ILE A 431 -5.99 -8.86 -12.14
N LEU A 432 -7.15 -8.19 -12.04
CA LEU A 432 -8.22 -8.28 -13.04
C LEU A 432 -8.08 -7.24 -14.14
N LEU A 433 -7.66 -6.02 -13.81
CA LEU A 433 -7.66 -4.91 -14.77
C LEU A 433 -6.33 -4.75 -15.54
N HIS A 434 -5.21 -5.16 -14.94
CA HIS A 434 -3.89 -4.83 -15.47
C HIS A 434 -3.03 -6.02 -15.86
N GLY A 435 -3.57 -7.25 -15.83
CA GLY A 435 -2.84 -8.45 -16.20
C GLY A 435 -3.70 -9.52 -16.88
N ARG A 436 -3.09 -10.27 -17.78
CA ARG A 436 -3.71 -11.49 -18.35
C ARG A 436 -3.63 -12.69 -17.40
N GLY A 437 -3.16 -12.50 -16.16
CA GLY A 437 -2.86 -13.57 -15.23
C GLY A 437 -4.02 -14.50 -14.94
N VAL A 438 -5.23 -13.97 -14.76
CA VAL A 438 -6.44 -14.78 -14.55
C VAL A 438 -6.78 -15.57 -15.81
N LEU A 439 -6.78 -14.93 -16.98
CA LEU A 439 -7.07 -15.59 -18.26
C LEU A 439 -6.02 -16.67 -18.57
N ASN A 440 -4.75 -16.37 -18.42
CA ASN A 440 -3.67 -17.33 -18.62
C ASN A 440 -3.79 -18.54 -17.68
N THR A 441 -4.15 -18.30 -16.41
CA THR A 441 -4.38 -19.38 -15.44
C THR A 441 -5.55 -20.24 -15.85
N PHE A 442 -6.65 -19.63 -16.29
CA PHE A 442 -7.83 -20.38 -16.76
C PHE A 442 -7.49 -21.25 -17.99
N ILE A 443 -6.79 -20.70 -18.98
CA ILE A 443 -6.34 -21.43 -20.18
C ILE A 443 -5.39 -22.55 -19.78
N TYR A 444 -4.39 -22.26 -18.94
CA TYR A 444 -3.40 -23.25 -18.48
C TYR A 444 -4.07 -24.40 -17.72
N CYS A 445 -4.90 -24.10 -16.73
CA CYS A 445 -5.61 -25.13 -15.97
C CYS A 445 -6.53 -25.97 -16.86
N GLY A 446 -7.26 -25.34 -17.78
CA GLY A 446 -8.14 -26.03 -18.72
C GLY A 446 -7.40 -27.02 -19.62
N ILE A 447 -6.29 -26.58 -20.23
CA ILE A 447 -5.48 -27.45 -21.09
C ILE A 447 -4.78 -28.55 -20.25
N ALA A 448 -4.27 -28.23 -19.05
CA ALA A 448 -3.64 -29.22 -18.17
C ALA A 448 -4.60 -30.33 -17.75
N ILE A 449 -5.85 -29.98 -17.40
CA ILE A 449 -6.91 -30.97 -17.10
C ILE A 449 -7.19 -31.83 -18.33
N LEU A 450 -7.39 -31.21 -19.50
CA LEU A 450 -7.70 -31.92 -20.75
C LEU A 450 -6.58 -32.91 -21.09
N CYS A 451 -5.33 -32.45 -21.08
CA CYS A 451 -4.17 -33.31 -21.36
C CYS A 451 -4.07 -34.47 -20.35
N SER A 452 -4.28 -34.18 -19.06
CA SER A 452 -4.24 -35.19 -18.01
C SER A 452 -5.33 -36.27 -18.16
N LEU A 453 -6.55 -35.88 -18.60
CA LEU A 453 -7.67 -36.76 -18.82
C LEU A 453 -7.58 -37.54 -20.14
N ILE A 454 -6.69 -37.19 -21.05
CA ILE A 454 -6.43 -37.92 -22.28
C ILE A 454 -5.23 -38.84 -22.11
N VAL A 455 -4.06 -38.30 -21.73
CA VAL A 455 -2.78 -39.02 -21.73
C VAL A 455 -2.72 -40.09 -20.65
N ASN A 456 -3.10 -39.74 -19.42
CA ASN A 456 -2.97 -40.69 -18.30
C ASN A 456 -3.95 -41.88 -18.41
N PRO A 457 -5.25 -41.71 -18.78
CA PRO A 457 -6.14 -42.81 -18.98
C PRO A 457 -5.74 -43.74 -20.16
N LEU A 458 -5.26 -43.18 -21.28
CA LEU A 458 -4.77 -43.94 -22.41
C LEU A 458 -3.59 -44.85 -22.00
N ALA A 459 -2.62 -44.27 -21.30
CA ALA A 459 -1.47 -45.05 -20.80
C ALA A 459 -1.88 -46.11 -19.79
N ALA A 460 -2.79 -45.79 -18.87
CA ALA A 460 -3.31 -46.72 -17.88
C ALA A 460 -4.14 -47.84 -18.53
N TYR A 461 -4.95 -47.54 -19.54
CA TYR A 461 -5.72 -48.52 -20.28
C TYR A 461 -4.82 -49.48 -21.03
N ALA A 462 -3.80 -48.98 -21.72
CA ALA A 462 -2.83 -49.82 -22.41
C ALA A 462 -2.10 -50.81 -21.44
N LEU A 463 -1.69 -50.32 -20.28
CA LEU A 463 -1.03 -51.15 -19.27
C LEU A 463 -1.97 -52.15 -18.59
N SER A 464 -3.25 -51.84 -18.47
CA SER A 464 -4.26 -52.70 -17.85
C SER A 464 -4.78 -53.76 -18.83
N ARG A 465 -5.18 -53.37 -20.04
CA ARG A 465 -5.84 -54.28 -21.01
C ARG A 465 -4.87 -55.13 -21.81
N TYR A 466 -3.85 -54.50 -22.45
CA TYR A 466 -2.92 -55.23 -23.29
C TYR A 466 -1.86 -56.02 -22.52
N ARG A 467 -1.68 -55.71 -21.22
CA ARG A 467 -0.79 -56.43 -20.30
C ARG A 467 0.60 -56.74 -20.89
N PRO A 468 1.35 -55.75 -21.42
CA PRO A 468 2.64 -56.02 -22.05
C PRO A 468 3.59 -56.72 -21.08
N PRO A 469 4.52 -57.59 -21.55
CA PRO A 469 5.46 -58.33 -20.69
C PRO A 469 6.30 -57.42 -19.80
N SER A 470 6.55 -56.19 -20.25
CA SER A 470 7.33 -55.17 -19.53
C SER A 470 6.48 -54.28 -18.61
N ARG A 471 5.17 -54.53 -18.42
CA ARG A 471 4.24 -53.65 -17.68
C ARG A 471 4.74 -53.26 -16.30
N TYR A 472 5.29 -54.20 -15.55
CA TYR A 472 5.82 -53.91 -14.20
C TYR A 472 7.09 -53.05 -14.22
N LYS A 473 7.95 -53.23 -15.24
CA LYS A 473 9.15 -52.40 -15.42
C LYS A 473 8.79 -50.97 -15.81
N VAL A 474 7.81 -50.82 -16.71
CA VAL A 474 7.28 -49.50 -17.11
C VAL A 474 6.63 -48.80 -15.93
N LEU A 475 5.79 -49.53 -15.17
CA LEU A 475 5.14 -48.96 -13.98
C LEU A 475 6.16 -48.57 -12.91
N LEU A 476 7.17 -49.40 -12.65
CA LEU A 476 8.26 -49.11 -11.73
C LEU A 476 9.02 -47.85 -12.18
N PHE A 477 9.32 -47.74 -13.48
CA PHE A 477 9.98 -46.55 -14.04
C PHE A 477 9.14 -45.29 -13.85
N LEU A 478 7.84 -45.34 -14.14
CA LEU A 478 6.92 -44.20 -13.92
C LEU A 478 6.84 -43.83 -12.43
N MET A 479 6.83 -44.80 -11.53
CA MET A 479 6.83 -44.53 -10.10
C MET A 479 8.19 -43.97 -9.61
N LEU A 480 9.31 -44.38 -10.19
CA LEU A 480 10.63 -43.81 -9.90
C LEU A 480 10.69 -42.30 -10.23
N THR A 481 10.00 -41.83 -11.30
CA THR A 481 9.96 -40.42 -11.61
C THR A 481 9.32 -39.56 -10.51
N MET A 482 8.47 -40.16 -9.67
CA MET A 482 7.85 -39.49 -8.52
C MET A 482 8.78 -39.38 -7.32
N ALA A 483 9.83 -40.20 -7.24
CA ALA A 483 10.78 -40.15 -6.14
C ALA A 483 11.70 -38.92 -6.18
N PHE A 484 11.81 -38.30 -7.35
CA PHE A 484 12.61 -37.08 -7.50
C PHE A 484 11.83 -35.85 -7.01
N PRO A 485 12.42 -35.02 -6.11
CA PRO A 485 11.81 -33.76 -5.72
C PRO A 485 11.59 -32.87 -6.93
N PRO A 486 10.40 -32.25 -7.08
CA PRO A 486 10.09 -31.37 -8.23
C PRO A 486 11.13 -30.27 -8.45
N MET A 487 11.73 -29.74 -7.40
CA MET A 487 12.75 -28.69 -7.48
C MET A 487 14.01 -29.12 -8.23
N VAL A 488 14.41 -30.40 -8.13
CA VAL A 488 15.61 -30.91 -8.79
C VAL A 488 15.41 -31.00 -10.30
N THR A 489 14.19 -31.30 -10.76
CA THR A 489 13.86 -31.45 -12.18
C THR A 489 13.56 -30.13 -12.89
N GLN A 490 13.36 -29.04 -12.16
CA GLN A 490 12.99 -27.76 -12.75
C GLN A 490 14.07 -27.16 -13.64
N ILE A 491 15.33 -27.17 -13.19
CA ILE A 491 16.46 -26.63 -13.99
C ILE A 491 16.69 -27.42 -15.27
N PRO A 492 16.78 -28.76 -15.25
CA PRO A 492 16.87 -29.56 -16.46
C PRO A 492 15.69 -29.35 -17.43
N ASN A 493 14.45 -29.28 -16.91
CA ASN A 493 13.27 -29.00 -17.71
C ASN A 493 13.34 -27.62 -18.37
N PHE A 494 13.76 -26.60 -17.63
CA PHE A 494 13.94 -25.25 -18.17
C PHE A 494 14.96 -25.24 -19.32
N LEU A 495 16.13 -25.89 -19.13
CA LEU A 495 17.17 -25.95 -20.15
C LEU A 495 16.67 -26.66 -21.41
N LEU A 496 15.99 -27.80 -21.25
CA LEU A 496 15.39 -28.53 -22.37
C LEU A 496 14.37 -27.67 -23.12
N LEU A 497 13.44 -27.04 -22.42
CA LEU A 497 12.41 -26.19 -23.02
C LEU A 497 13.01 -24.97 -23.72
N ARG A 498 14.09 -24.41 -23.20
CA ARG A 498 14.85 -23.33 -23.84
C ARG A 498 15.48 -23.78 -25.14
N GLU A 499 16.12 -24.94 -25.17
CA GLU A 499 16.73 -25.53 -26.37
C GLU A 499 15.66 -25.85 -27.44
N MET A 500 14.48 -26.27 -27.01
CA MET A 500 13.34 -26.52 -27.89
C MET A 500 12.65 -25.22 -28.38
N GLY A 501 13.04 -24.05 -27.88
CA GLY A 501 12.43 -22.77 -28.26
C GLY A 501 11.00 -22.59 -27.74
N LEU A 502 10.60 -23.29 -26.65
CA LEU A 502 9.24 -23.30 -26.13
C LEU A 502 9.01 -22.27 -25.01
N LEU A 503 10.02 -21.51 -24.58
CA LEU A 503 9.83 -20.48 -23.54
C LEU A 503 8.71 -19.49 -23.93
N ASN A 504 8.05 -18.95 -22.94
CA ASN A 504 6.92 -18.03 -23.12
C ASN A 504 5.71 -18.64 -23.85
N THR A 505 5.49 -19.96 -23.70
CA THR A 505 4.33 -20.65 -24.30
C THR A 505 3.61 -21.50 -23.25
N PHE A 506 2.32 -21.76 -23.49
CA PHE A 506 1.57 -22.72 -22.66
C PHE A 506 2.12 -24.14 -22.78
N ALA A 507 2.74 -24.51 -23.91
CA ALA A 507 3.39 -25.80 -24.10
C ALA A 507 4.50 -26.03 -23.07
N ALA A 508 5.29 -25.01 -22.73
CA ALA A 508 6.33 -25.09 -21.73
C ALA A 508 5.81 -25.42 -20.33
N LEU A 509 4.60 -24.99 -20.01
CA LEU A 509 3.95 -25.26 -18.72
C LEU A 509 3.31 -26.65 -18.66
N ILE A 510 2.86 -27.18 -19.81
CA ILE A 510 2.02 -28.37 -19.90
C ILE A 510 2.84 -29.63 -20.17
N LEU A 511 3.78 -29.60 -21.14
CA LEU A 511 4.51 -30.78 -21.59
C LEU A 511 5.25 -31.52 -20.47
N PRO A 512 5.94 -30.86 -19.53
CA PRO A 512 6.66 -31.57 -18.46
C PRO A 512 5.74 -32.31 -17.48
N ALA A 513 4.48 -31.89 -17.35
CA ALA A 513 3.51 -32.44 -16.40
C ALA A 513 2.39 -33.27 -17.07
N MET A 514 2.39 -33.40 -18.39
CA MET A 514 1.30 -34.03 -19.15
C MET A 514 1.11 -35.49 -18.81
N ALA A 515 2.19 -36.24 -18.61
CA ALA A 515 2.18 -37.64 -18.16
C ALA A 515 2.55 -37.69 -16.67
N ASN A 516 1.65 -38.19 -15.83
CA ASN A 516 1.87 -38.29 -14.39
C ASN A 516 1.83 -39.74 -13.92
N GLY A 517 2.98 -40.24 -13.43
CA GLY A 517 3.13 -41.62 -13.03
C GLY A 517 2.15 -42.07 -11.95
N TYR A 518 1.82 -41.22 -10.98
CA TYR A 518 0.82 -41.49 -9.95
C TYR A 518 -0.58 -41.65 -10.55
N SER A 519 -0.97 -40.74 -11.41
CA SER A 519 -2.27 -40.79 -12.08
C SER A 519 -2.42 -42.03 -12.93
N ILE A 520 -1.37 -42.43 -13.68
CA ILE A 520 -1.35 -43.63 -14.49
C ILE A 520 -1.45 -44.89 -13.60
N PHE A 521 -0.69 -44.95 -12.50
CA PHE A 521 -0.74 -46.06 -11.54
C PHE A 521 -2.14 -46.19 -10.91
N LEU A 522 -2.72 -45.08 -10.45
CA LEU A 522 -4.03 -45.08 -9.83
C LEU A 522 -5.13 -45.51 -10.78
N LEU A 523 -5.12 -44.98 -12.01
CA LEU A 523 -6.07 -45.35 -13.06
C LEU A 523 -5.91 -46.83 -13.48
N LYS A 524 -4.69 -47.31 -13.64
CA LYS A 524 -4.42 -48.69 -13.96
C LYS A 524 -4.96 -49.65 -12.88
N GLY A 525 -4.77 -49.32 -11.61
CA GLY A 525 -5.34 -50.13 -10.52
C GLY A 525 -6.86 -50.14 -10.55
N PHE A 526 -7.49 -49.00 -10.87
CA PHE A 526 -8.95 -48.92 -11.01
C PHE A 526 -9.44 -49.71 -12.23
N PHE A 527 -8.78 -49.60 -13.38
CA PHE A 527 -9.17 -50.33 -14.60
C PHE A 527 -8.98 -51.85 -14.43
N ASP A 528 -7.98 -52.29 -13.67
CA ASP A 528 -7.81 -53.72 -13.35
C ASP A 528 -8.95 -54.25 -12.46
N SER A 529 -9.64 -53.40 -11.70
CA SER A 529 -10.78 -53.79 -10.85
C SER A 529 -12.12 -53.84 -11.59
N LEU A 530 -12.19 -53.40 -12.84
CA LEU A 530 -13.40 -53.47 -13.64
C LEU A 530 -13.67 -54.89 -14.10
N PRO A 531 -14.93 -55.42 -14.04
CA PRO A 531 -15.25 -56.79 -14.42
C PRO A 531 -14.89 -57.06 -15.91
N GLN A 532 -14.17 -58.16 -16.13
CA GLN A 532 -13.70 -58.56 -17.46
C GLN A 532 -14.85 -58.87 -18.39
N ASP A 533 -15.95 -59.39 -17.86
CA ASP A 533 -17.16 -59.82 -18.61
C ASP A 533 -17.78 -58.63 -19.41
N ILE A 534 -17.65 -57.41 -18.88
CA ILE A 534 -18.15 -56.20 -19.58
C ILE A 534 -17.38 -55.96 -20.89
N TYR A 535 -16.10 -56.19 -20.87
CA TYR A 535 -15.22 -56.02 -22.03
C TYR A 535 -15.42 -57.15 -23.04
N GLU A 536 -15.51 -58.40 -22.56
CA GLU A 536 -15.76 -59.55 -23.39
C GLU A 536 -17.13 -59.48 -24.09
N SER A 537 -18.16 -59.01 -23.39
CA SER A 537 -19.49 -58.77 -24.01
C SER A 537 -19.41 -57.70 -25.10
N ALA A 538 -18.67 -56.59 -24.87
CA ALA A 538 -18.49 -55.56 -25.87
C ALA A 538 -17.74 -56.04 -27.14
N GLU A 539 -16.74 -56.91 -26.94
CA GLU A 539 -16.01 -57.54 -28.05
C GLU A 539 -16.89 -58.47 -28.86
N ILE A 540 -17.78 -59.22 -28.20
CA ILE A 540 -18.78 -60.10 -28.88
C ILE A 540 -19.76 -59.23 -29.66
N ASP A 541 -20.18 -58.07 -29.16
CA ASP A 541 -21.04 -57.12 -29.83
C ASP A 541 -20.34 -56.34 -30.98
N GLY A 542 -19.04 -56.65 -31.22
CA GLY A 542 -18.27 -56.05 -32.32
C GLY A 542 -17.79 -54.62 -32.05
N ALA A 543 -17.71 -54.19 -30.79
CA ALA A 543 -17.20 -52.88 -30.45
C ALA A 543 -15.66 -52.81 -30.68
N GLY A 544 -15.23 -51.82 -31.45
CA GLY A 544 -13.80 -51.57 -31.65
C GLY A 544 -13.14 -50.99 -30.36
N GLU A 545 -11.84 -51.18 -30.19
CA GLU A 545 -11.05 -50.78 -29.02
C GLU A 545 -11.26 -49.31 -28.60
N PHE A 546 -11.34 -48.39 -29.53
CA PHE A 546 -11.57 -46.98 -29.21
C PHE A 546 -12.97 -46.73 -28.59
N ARG A 547 -13.98 -47.50 -29.05
CA ARG A 547 -15.34 -47.41 -28.51
C ARG A 547 -15.38 -48.03 -27.10
N VAL A 548 -14.71 -49.15 -26.88
CA VAL A 548 -14.58 -49.83 -25.58
C VAL A 548 -13.88 -48.90 -24.59
N PHE A 549 -12.81 -48.21 -24.99
CA PHE A 549 -12.10 -47.28 -24.14
C PHE A 549 -13.00 -46.08 -23.78
N TRP A 550 -13.59 -45.43 -24.79
CA TRP A 550 -14.30 -44.13 -24.59
C TRP A 550 -15.68 -44.31 -23.98
N GLU A 551 -16.48 -45.21 -24.47
CA GLU A 551 -17.85 -45.40 -24.02
C GLU A 551 -17.99 -46.24 -22.77
N ILE A 552 -17.14 -47.25 -22.61
CA ILE A 552 -17.22 -48.19 -21.48
C ILE A 552 -16.26 -47.81 -20.38
N THR A 553 -14.94 -47.86 -20.64
CA THR A 553 -13.92 -47.65 -19.58
C THR A 553 -13.98 -46.24 -18.98
N MET A 554 -14.02 -45.22 -19.81
CA MET A 554 -14.10 -43.82 -19.35
C MET A 554 -15.44 -43.54 -18.63
N SER A 555 -16.55 -44.11 -19.11
CA SER A 555 -17.83 -43.94 -18.47
C SER A 555 -17.95 -44.54 -17.09
N LEU A 556 -17.46 -45.76 -16.93
CA LEU A 556 -17.41 -46.47 -15.63
C LEU A 556 -16.42 -45.83 -14.66
N SER A 557 -15.42 -45.13 -15.18
CA SER A 557 -14.32 -44.56 -14.39
C SER A 557 -14.54 -43.07 -14.04
N LYS A 558 -15.72 -42.50 -14.29
CA LYS A 558 -16.03 -41.07 -13.99
C LYS A 558 -15.59 -40.61 -12.58
N PRO A 559 -15.80 -41.40 -11.50
CA PRO A 559 -15.39 -40.94 -10.16
C PRO A 559 -13.87 -40.74 -10.03
N ILE A 560 -13.09 -41.69 -10.53
CA ILE A 560 -11.62 -41.61 -10.45
C ILE A 560 -11.06 -40.57 -11.41
N LEU A 561 -11.68 -40.41 -12.60
CA LEU A 561 -11.32 -39.36 -13.54
C LEU A 561 -11.55 -37.96 -12.97
N ALA A 562 -12.58 -37.78 -12.19
CA ALA A 562 -12.84 -36.49 -11.49
C ALA A 562 -11.73 -36.20 -10.44
N VAL A 563 -11.21 -37.23 -9.75
CA VAL A 563 -10.05 -37.07 -8.83
C VAL A 563 -8.79 -36.69 -9.61
N ILE A 564 -8.56 -37.32 -10.77
CA ILE A 564 -7.42 -36.98 -11.64
C ILE A 564 -7.53 -35.53 -12.16
N ALA A 565 -8.73 -35.12 -12.59
CA ALA A 565 -8.99 -33.75 -13.04
C ALA A 565 -8.74 -32.72 -11.93
N LEU A 566 -9.18 -33.02 -10.71
CA LEU A 566 -8.95 -32.17 -9.55
C LEU A 566 -7.44 -32.05 -9.22
N ASN A 567 -6.72 -33.17 -9.22
CA ASN A 567 -5.28 -33.16 -8.99
C ASN A 567 -4.53 -32.37 -10.07
N ALA A 568 -4.93 -32.51 -11.34
CA ALA A 568 -4.37 -31.74 -12.45
C ALA A 568 -4.64 -30.24 -12.29
N PHE A 569 -5.85 -29.87 -11.87
CA PHE A 569 -6.19 -28.48 -11.56
C PHE A 569 -5.32 -27.93 -10.43
N LEU A 570 -5.25 -28.62 -9.29
CA LEU A 570 -4.47 -28.17 -8.13
C LEU A 570 -2.98 -28.02 -8.48
N ALA A 571 -2.42 -28.98 -9.22
CA ALA A 571 -1.02 -28.95 -9.66
C ALA A 571 -0.76 -27.76 -10.60
N ALA A 572 -1.64 -27.52 -11.57
CA ALA A 572 -1.51 -26.39 -12.51
C ALA A 572 -1.73 -25.04 -11.81
N TYR A 573 -2.76 -24.93 -10.98
CA TYR A 573 -3.09 -23.69 -10.28
C TYR A 573 -2.00 -23.26 -9.30
N SER A 574 -1.40 -24.18 -8.55
CA SER A 574 -0.33 -23.91 -7.58
C SER A 574 1.07 -23.82 -8.21
N ASN A 575 1.20 -24.00 -9.52
CA ASN A 575 2.49 -24.02 -10.22
C ASN A 575 3.08 -22.60 -10.33
N PHE A 576 3.78 -22.17 -9.28
CA PHE A 576 4.45 -20.88 -9.22
C PHE A 576 5.86 -20.92 -9.83
N MET A 577 6.71 -21.85 -9.34
CA MET A 577 8.14 -21.80 -9.63
C MET A 577 8.43 -22.07 -11.12
N MET A 578 7.81 -23.09 -11.69
CA MET A 578 7.99 -23.38 -13.12
C MET A 578 7.42 -22.29 -14.00
N ALA A 579 6.24 -21.73 -13.64
CA ALA A 579 5.67 -20.61 -14.36
C ALA A 579 6.60 -19.38 -14.33
N MET A 580 7.24 -19.09 -13.20
CA MET A 580 8.19 -17.97 -13.08
C MET A 580 9.47 -18.19 -13.91
N LEU A 581 9.91 -19.46 -14.05
CA LEU A 581 11.11 -19.80 -14.84
C LEU A 581 10.86 -19.74 -16.35
N VAL A 582 9.76 -20.33 -16.83
CA VAL A 582 9.53 -20.49 -18.28
C VAL A 582 8.76 -19.35 -18.92
N CYS A 583 7.95 -18.59 -18.16
CA CYS A 583 7.21 -17.42 -18.63
C CYS A 583 8.00 -16.14 -18.27
N GLN A 584 8.95 -15.78 -19.09
CA GLN A 584 9.79 -14.58 -18.90
C GLN A 584 9.05 -13.30 -19.31
N ASP A 585 8.07 -13.40 -20.20
CA ASP A 585 7.19 -12.29 -20.58
C ASP A 585 6.01 -12.21 -19.60
N GLN A 586 5.77 -11.01 -19.05
CA GLN A 586 4.65 -10.73 -18.15
C GLN A 586 3.28 -11.04 -18.77
N ASN A 587 3.14 -10.93 -20.08
CA ASN A 587 1.92 -11.28 -20.80
C ASN A 587 1.56 -12.78 -20.70
N MET A 588 2.53 -13.63 -20.41
CA MET A 588 2.37 -15.07 -20.22
C MET A 588 2.26 -15.50 -18.75
N TRP A 589 2.44 -14.56 -17.81
CA TRP A 589 2.36 -14.90 -16.39
C TRP A 589 0.97 -15.41 -16.02
N THR A 590 0.97 -16.50 -15.25
CA THR A 590 -0.24 -16.98 -14.56
C THR A 590 -0.48 -16.16 -13.29
N LEU A 591 -1.57 -16.42 -12.59
CA LEU A 591 -1.96 -15.69 -11.38
C LEU A 591 -0.88 -15.73 -10.29
N MET A 592 -0.20 -16.87 -10.09
CA MET A 592 0.78 -17.02 -9.01
C MET A 592 2.02 -16.13 -9.14
N PRO A 593 2.70 -15.98 -10.29
CA PRO A 593 3.74 -14.98 -10.50
C PRO A 593 3.28 -13.54 -10.27
N TRP A 594 2.08 -13.16 -10.71
CA TRP A 594 1.51 -11.83 -10.46
C TRP A 594 1.31 -11.57 -8.97
N LEU A 595 0.76 -12.54 -8.23
CA LEU A 595 0.59 -12.44 -6.78
C LEU A 595 1.93 -12.32 -6.05
N TYR A 596 2.91 -13.09 -6.46
CA TYR A 596 4.26 -13.02 -5.88
C TYR A 596 4.90 -11.63 -6.08
N GLN A 597 4.78 -11.07 -7.28
CA GLN A 597 5.25 -9.72 -7.56
C GLN A 597 4.56 -8.68 -6.66
N LEU A 598 3.24 -8.78 -6.51
CA LEU A 598 2.47 -7.90 -5.64
C LEU A 598 2.89 -8.03 -4.16
N GLN A 599 3.12 -9.25 -3.69
CA GLN A 599 3.53 -9.52 -2.30
C GLN A 599 4.90 -8.91 -1.96
N ASN A 600 5.84 -8.91 -2.89
CA ASN A 600 7.17 -8.32 -2.68
C ASN A 600 7.17 -6.79 -2.59
N THR A 601 6.12 -6.13 -3.06
CA THR A 601 6.05 -4.66 -3.16
C THR A 601 4.94 -4.04 -2.31
N SER A 602 4.23 -4.83 -1.50
CA SER A 602 3.02 -4.38 -0.81
C SER A 602 3.05 -4.62 0.69
N CYS A 603 2.17 -3.92 1.43
CA CYS A 603 2.00 -4.11 2.86
C CYS A 603 1.32 -5.45 3.22
N THR A 604 1.43 -5.86 4.49
CA THR A 604 0.86 -7.12 5.00
C THR A 604 -0.63 -7.27 4.69
N GLY A 605 -1.42 -6.19 4.79
CA GLY A 605 -2.86 -6.24 4.49
C GLY A 605 -3.15 -6.60 3.03
N ILE A 606 -2.38 -6.07 2.08
CA ILE A 606 -2.49 -6.40 0.65
C ILE A 606 -2.03 -7.85 0.41
N ILE A 607 -0.93 -8.28 1.06
CA ILE A 607 -0.45 -9.67 0.97
C ILE A 607 -1.56 -10.64 1.40
N LEU A 608 -2.15 -10.44 2.58
CA LEU A 608 -3.21 -11.32 3.08
C LEU A 608 -4.47 -11.28 2.21
N SER A 609 -4.84 -10.11 1.69
CA SER A 609 -5.96 -9.96 0.74
C SER A 609 -5.69 -10.74 -0.56
N SER A 610 -4.45 -10.73 -1.05
CA SER A 610 -4.06 -11.46 -2.26
C SER A 610 -4.15 -12.97 -2.06
N LEU A 611 -3.74 -13.47 -0.89
CA LEU A 611 -3.84 -14.89 -0.56
C LEU A 611 -5.30 -15.37 -0.46
N ILE A 612 -6.20 -14.54 0.11
CA ILE A 612 -7.63 -14.87 0.18
C ILE A 612 -8.24 -14.91 -1.23
N ILE A 613 -7.96 -13.91 -2.07
CA ILE A 613 -8.44 -13.89 -3.46
C ILE A 613 -7.93 -15.11 -4.23
N ALA A 614 -6.66 -15.48 -4.04
CA ALA A 614 -6.07 -16.68 -4.64
C ALA A 614 -6.71 -17.99 -4.14
N ALA A 615 -7.23 -18.02 -2.92
CA ALA A 615 -7.91 -19.22 -2.40
C ALA A 615 -9.32 -19.41 -2.97
N ILE A 616 -9.97 -18.37 -3.51
CA ILE A 616 -11.37 -18.43 -3.99
C ILE A 616 -11.58 -19.51 -5.05
N PRO A 617 -10.81 -19.60 -6.17
CA PRO A 617 -11.01 -20.61 -7.19
C PRO A 617 -10.89 -22.04 -6.64
N THR A 618 -9.91 -22.27 -5.79
CA THR A 618 -9.70 -23.58 -5.15
C THR A 618 -10.87 -23.95 -4.24
N PHE A 619 -11.37 -23.00 -3.46
CA PHE A 619 -12.53 -23.21 -2.59
C PHE A 619 -13.81 -23.50 -3.39
N ILE A 620 -14.04 -22.78 -4.48
CA ILE A 620 -15.17 -23.01 -5.37
C ILE A 620 -15.13 -24.43 -5.92
N ILE A 621 -13.99 -24.85 -6.50
CA ILE A 621 -13.85 -26.19 -7.08
C ILE A 621 -14.01 -27.27 -6.02
N PHE A 622 -13.42 -27.09 -4.84
CA PHE A 622 -13.59 -28.03 -3.72
C PHE A 622 -15.06 -28.18 -3.34
N THR A 623 -15.82 -27.09 -3.24
CA THR A 623 -17.24 -27.11 -2.88
C THR A 623 -18.07 -27.89 -3.91
N PHE A 624 -17.77 -27.76 -5.19
CA PHE A 624 -18.46 -28.53 -6.26
C PHE A 624 -18.01 -30.00 -6.30
N CYS A 625 -16.73 -30.27 -6.04
CA CYS A 625 -16.15 -31.62 -6.17
C CYS A 625 -16.23 -32.45 -4.88
N GLN A 626 -16.58 -31.86 -3.71
CA GLN A 626 -16.58 -32.56 -2.42
C GLN A 626 -17.35 -33.89 -2.40
N ASN A 627 -18.51 -33.96 -3.03
CA ASN A 627 -19.33 -35.18 -3.12
C ASN A 627 -18.67 -36.27 -3.98
N ILE A 628 -17.95 -35.86 -5.02
CA ILE A 628 -17.23 -36.78 -5.93
C ILE A 628 -15.99 -37.30 -5.22
N ILE A 629 -15.26 -36.45 -4.50
CA ILE A 629 -14.08 -36.81 -3.72
C ILE A 629 -14.47 -37.82 -2.64
N MET A 630 -15.55 -37.59 -1.91
CA MET A 630 -16.01 -38.50 -0.86
C MET A 630 -16.46 -39.85 -1.41
N ARG A 631 -17.07 -39.89 -2.60
CA ARG A 631 -17.49 -41.16 -3.25
C ARG A 631 -16.34 -41.87 -3.97
N GLY A 632 -15.39 -41.13 -4.55
CA GLY A 632 -14.28 -41.68 -5.32
C GLY A 632 -13.21 -42.36 -4.46
N LEU A 633 -13.15 -42.05 -3.14
CA LEU A 633 -12.26 -42.70 -2.17
C LEU A 633 -12.79 -44.05 -1.68
N ILE A 634 -14.06 -44.38 -1.92
CA ILE A 634 -14.62 -45.69 -1.55
C ILE A 634 -14.51 -46.59 -2.78
N LEU A 635 -13.44 -47.36 -2.86
CA LEU A 635 -13.35 -48.47 -3.80
C LEU A 635 -14.57 -49.41 -3.57
N PRO A 636 -15.34 -49.80 -4.62
CA PRO A 636 -16.36 -50.81 -4.45
C PRO A 636 -15.69 -52.10 -4.03
N VAL A 637 -15.73 -52.41 -2.74
CA VAL A 637 -15.39 -53.74 -2.26
C VAL A 637 -16.58 -54.65 -2.63
N GLU A 638 -16.38 -55.53 -3.58
CA GLU A 638 -17.32 -56.62 -3.81
C GLU A 638 -17.65 -57.32 -2.49
N LYS A 639 -18.92 -57.41 -2.18
CA LYS A 639 -19.44 -58.32 -1.14
C LYS A 639 -19.62 -59.69 -1.73
#